data_7d468e3fe8d0f901731b2c291a33d310
#
_entry.id   7d468e3fe8d0f901731b2c291a33d310
#
_cell.length_a   1.000
_cell.length_b   1.000
_cell.length_c   1.000
_cell.angle_alpha   90.00
_cell.angle_beta   90.00
_cell.angle_gamma   90.00
#
_symmetry.space_group_name_H-M   'P 1'
#
loop_
_entity.id
_entity.type
_entity.pdbx_description
1 polymer ?
#
loop_
_entity_poly.entity_id
_entity_poly.type
_entity_poly.pdbx_seq_one_letter_code
_entity_poly.pdbx_strand_id
1 'polypeptide(L)'
;MAAYGVGGMGVHFATTLASAIGLSASNFLVGSALGIDPVHLQTMNIIASVFGFGVTALRSYLFDNSKSKYGKFRPWLKWMGLPTVLSSILFVWMPYEQMTYNEKVITVELCYLLINCFNPFFTEAFNLLIQVMSPNTEERTDIMSAGQIVFSFAPTITNLIIPALAPLTGGLNDIRTYRIIYPVFTLLGLGLTYFIYAKTKERIIYSKNETRSIRFSDALRSASKNKYFWLTNIATWIGFLESAYLTILQWTFVYAIPEKQGWLGVANTVIGNGVLWAMLIAPFLIRRFGKRNLLIWCNIANIFLLATLYFSYQNVWFIMIICYVNNFINVFGNIYNPGIQADMKDYQQWKTGERIDGMFGVLGIIGTVIGFGTGYVLPALYKMCGLNTDYDVLYNADIRNNIFRMLIISSIIGAVLNCIPFLFYDLTEDKHRGMIKVIRLRAALDDYRTGSVDSEELRDCAQIIRTAEELRGIGKQSVPKKPHIKKPKKGSPESEFEKYREEIENYKKQKKEIRTQNREAASSNIVREEISKFSTERYKAMLNEAEYISSLGIDGIMNIDVSEYSKKIRNIDKKSKCGSEMRSDLNELRRSVKTAQRLAKKYYPSGITEPDENRLKNAHNMPGGSVAQTVKRKRAISAALKEQSVYRRCVMPYTHAVTLINQAENYNNLDSFLAYCDKIDESDLVNA
;
A
#
# COMPACT_ATOMS: atom_id res chain seq x y z
N MET A 1 -5.78 15.60 22.45
CA MET A 1 -6.83 14.89 21.67
C MET A 1 -7.86 15.84 21.06
N ALA A 2 -8.66 16.57 21.85
CA ALA A 2 -9.74 17.43 21.32
C ALA A 2 -9.27 18.46 20.27
N ALA A 3 -8.16 19.15 20.51
CA ALA A 3 -7.63 20.13 19.56
C ALA A 3 -7.21 19.54 18.22
N TYR A 4 -6.67 18.33 18.21
CA TYR A 4 -6.32 17.60 16.98
C TYR A 4 -7.59 17.12 16.26
N GLY A 5 -8.59 16.61 17.00
CA GLY A 5 -9.87 16.18 16.43
C GLY A 5 -10.64 17.32 15.78
N VAL A 6 -10.93 18.39 16.54
CA VAL A 6 -11.69 19.55 16.04
C VAL A 6 -10.97 20.26 14.91
N GLY A 7 -9.67 20.44 15.04
CA GLY A 7 -8.92 21.11 13.98
C GLY A 7 -8.73 20.23 12.75
N GLY A 8 -8.69 18.89 12.89
CA GLY A 8 -8.70 17.96 11.76
C GLY A 8 -10.02 17.99 11.01
N MET A 9 -11.15 18.07 11.73
CA MET A 9 -12.45 18.38 11.12
C MET A 9 -12.39 19.70 10.33
N GLY A 10 -11.68 20.72 10.87
CA GLY A 10 -11.40 21.98 10.19
C GLY A 10 -10.62 21.80 8.88
N VAL A 11 -9.58 20.97 8.86
CA VAL A 11 -8.81 20.66 7.63
C VAL A 11 -9.73 20.06 6.57
N HIS A 12 -10.59 19.11 6.94
CA HIS A 12 -11.54 18.52 6.01
C HIS A 12 -12.54 19.53 5.46
N PHE A 13 -13.09 20.40 6.30
CA PHE A 13 -13.96 21.50 5.82
C PHE A 13 -13.20 22.48 4.93
N ALA A 14 -11.98 22.89 5.30
CA ALA A 14 -11.17 23.82 4.51
C ALA A 14 -10.83 23.28 3.12
N THR A 15 -10.72 21.97 2.97
CA THR A 15 -10.44 21.31 1.68
C THR A 15 -11.69 20.85 0.94
N THR A 16 -12.90 21.08 1.46
CA THR A 16 -14.16 20.62 0.84
C THR A 16 -14.31 21.11 -0.60
N LEU A 17 -14.06 22.40 -0.85
CA LEU A 17 -14.15 22.97 -2.19
C LEU A 17 -13.02 22.44 -3.09
N ALA A 18 -11.79 22.40 -2.60
CA ALA A 18 -10.66 21.83 -3.34
C ALA A 18 -10.91 20.35 -3.74
N SER A 19 -11.55 19.59 -2.86
CA SER A 19 -11.94 18.20 -3.13
C SER A 19 -13.11 18.08 -4.12
N ALA A 20 -13.98 19.08 -4.17
CA ALA A 20 -15.08 19.15 -5.14
C ALA A 20 -14.58 19.50 -6.55
N ILE A 21 -13.39 20.09 -6.68
CA ILE A 21 -12.76 20.43 -7.96
C ILE A 21 -11.95 19.21 -8.43
N GLY A 22 -12.57 18.28 -9.14
CA GLY A 22 -11.93 17.10 -9.68
C GLY A 22 -11.94 17.10 -11.21
N LEU A 23 -10.80 16.83 -11.86
CA LEU A 23 -10.68 16.72 -13.32
C LEU A 23 -11.24 15.37 -13.82
N SER A 24 -12.53 15.18 -13.72
CA SER A 24 -13.23 13.97 -14.13
C SER A 24 -14.59 14.31 -14.75
N ALA A 25 -15.01 13.57 -15.75
CA ALA A 25 -16.33 13.69 -16.35
C ALA A 25 -17.48 13.42 -15.36
N SER A 26 -17.23 12.63 -14.33
CA SER A 26 -18.19 12.38 -13.26
C SER A 26 -18.31 13.53 -12.24
N ASN A 27 -17.43 14.53 -12.34
CA ASN A 27 -17.44 15.70 -11.46
C ASN A 27 -18.49 16.70 -11.94
N PHE A 28 -19.42 17.08 -11.06
CA PHE A 28 -20.50 17.99 -11.42
C PHE A 28 -20.03 19.41 -11.69
N LEU A 29 -19.00 19.89 -11.00
CA LEU A 29 -18.48 21.23 -11.21
C LEU A 29 -17.71 21.32 -12.54
N VAL A 30 -16.68 20.50 -12.69
CA VAL A 30 -15.75 20.63 -13.83
C VAL A 30 -16.30 19.96 -15.10
N GLY A 31 -16.90 18.79 -14.96
CA GLY A 31 -17.55 18.10 -16.07
C GLY A 31 -18.85 18.82 -16.48
N SER A 32 -19.83 18.80 -15.60
CA SER A 32 -21.20 19.24 -15.92
C SER A 32 -21.36 20.77 -15.95
N ALA A 33 -21.06 21.48 -14.83
CA ALA A 33 -21.31 22.90 -14.75
C ALA A 33 -20.41 23.76 -15.68
N LEU A 34 -19.16 23.35 -15.88
CA LEU A 34 -18.24 24.02 -16.79
C LEU A 34 -18.27 23.46 -18.23
N GLY A 35 -18.83 22.27 -18.44
CA GLY A 35 -18.99 21.65 -19.76
C GLY A 35 -17.65 21.33 -20.46
N ILE A 36 -16.70 20.70 -19.76
CA ILE A 36 -15.42 20.35 -20.33
C ILE A 36 -15.44 18.91 -20.87
N ASP A 37 -14.92 18.72 -22.10
CA ASP A 37 -14.85 17.43 -22.77
C ASP A 37 -14.07 16.40 -21.89
N PRO A 38 -14.60 15.19 -21.71
CA PRO A 38 -13.96 14.15 -20.89
C PRO A 38 -12.51 13.82 -21.28
N VAL A 39 -12.17 13.90 -22.58
CA VAL A 39 -10.82 13.65 -23.09
C VAL A 39 -9.87 14.79 -22.71
N HIS A 40 -10.35 16.04 -22.77
CA HIS A 40 -9.59 17.20 -22.31
C HIS A 40 -9.35 17.13 -20.78
N LEU A 41 -10.35 16.72 -20.00
CA LEU A 41 -10.20 16.52 -18.55
C LEU A 41 -9.09 15.50 -18.23
N GLN A 42 -9.00 14.42 -19.01
CA GLN A 42 -7.93 13.44 -18.80
C GLN A 42 -6.54 14.01 -19.17
N THR A 43 -6.45 14.81 -20.23
CA THR A 43 -5.20 15.50 -20.60
C THR A 43 -4.74 16.46 -19.51
N MET A 44 -5.65 17.26 -18.97
CA MET A 44 -5.41 18.16 -17.86
C MET A 44 -4.97 17.41 -16.61
N ASN A 45 -5.59 16.26 -16.32
CA ASN A 45 -5.22 15.40 -15.18
C ASN A 45 -3.78 14.86 -15.29
N ILE A 46 -3.33 14.55 -16.52
CA ILE A 46 -1.94 14.14 -16.76
C ILE A 46 -0.98 15.31 -16.50
N ILE A 47 -1.28 16.49 -17.02
CA ILE A 47 -0.46 17.71 -16.79
C ILE A 47 -0.36 18.00 -15.30
N ALA A 48 -1.51 18.00 -14.60
CA ALA A 48 -1.59 18.20 -13.15
C ALA A 48 -0.79 17.13 -12.38
N SER A 49 -0.82 15.87 -12.80
CA SER A 49 -0.05 14.79 -12.18
C SER A 49 1.46 14.98 -12.34
N VAL A 50 1.92 15.36 -13.53
CA VAL A 50 3.34 15.65 -13.79
C VAL A 50 3.81 16.85 -12.96
N PHE A 51 3.01 17.92 -12.90
CA PHE A 51 3.25 19.08 -12.03
C PHE A 51 3.30 18.66 -10.55
N GLY A 52 2.38 17.80 -10.12
CA GLY A 52 2.30 17.26 -8.76
C GLY A 52 3.56 16.52 -8.31
N PHE A 53 4.31 15.85 -9.21
CA PHE A 53 5.61 15.28 -8.87
C PHE A 53 6.62 16.37 -8.47
N GLY A 54 6.63 17.48 -9.18
CA GLY A 54 7.48 18.64 -8.84
C GLY A 54 7.12 19.24 -7.49
N VAL A 55 5.82 19.45 -7.26
CA VAL A 55 5.27 19.97 -5.98
C VAL A 55 5.61 19.02 -4.82
N THR A 56 5.47 17.70 -5.01
CA THR A 56 5.80 16.71 -3.98
C THR A 56 7.29 16.74 -3.63
N ALA A 57 8.18 16.86 -4.63
CA ALA A 57 9.61 16.99 -4.40
C ALA A 57 9.95 18.29 -3.65
N LEU A 58 9.33 19.41 -4.03
CA LEU A 58 9.49 20.71 -3.37
C LEU A 58 8.99 20.66 -1.93
N ARG A 59 7.81 20.10 -1.70
CA ARG A 59 7.21 19.92 -0.37
C ARG A 59 8.13 19.12 0.56
N SER A 60 8.59 17.96 0.11
CA SER A 60 9.49 17.12 0.89
C SER A 60 10.77 17.89 1.25
N TYR A 61 11.33 18.61 0.29
CA TYR A 61 12.50 19.46 0.53
C TYR A 61 12.23 20.52 1.58
N LEU A 62 11.11 21.26 1.46
CA LEU A 62 10.78 22.35 2.38
C LEU A 62 10.47 21.84 3.79
N PHE A 63 9.75 20.71 3.90
CA PHE A 63 9.46 20.09 5.20
C PHE A 63 10.74 19.61 5.90
N ASP A 64 11.68 19.01 5.17
CA ASP A 64 12.92 18.50 5.74
C ASP A 64 13.91 19.61 6.16
N ASN A 65 13.83 20.77 5.53
CA ASN A 65 14.67 21.94 5.86
C ASN A 65 13.97 22.97 6.76
N SER A 66 12.73 22.70 7.20
CA SER A 66 12.01 23.62 8.09
C SER A 66 12.70 23.72 9.46
N LYS A 67 13.13 24.94 9.83
CA LYS A 67 13.77 25.26 11.12
C LYS A 67 12.95 26.24 11.95
N SER A 68 11.63 26.14 11.88
CA SER A 68 10.75 27.06 12.60
C SER A 68 10.79 26.81 14.12
N LYS A 69 10.79 27.91 14.90
CA LYS A 69 10.65 27.89 16.37
C LYS A 69 9.33 27.27 16.84
N TYR A 70 8.34 27.22 15.96
CA TYR A 70 6.98 26.74 16.25
C TYR A 70 6.75 25.26 15.88
N GLY A 71 7.79 24.58 15.41
CA GLY A 71 7.76 23.17 14.99
C GLY A 71 8.00 22.98 13.48
N LYS A 72 8.06 21.71 13.06
CA LYS A 72 8.34 21.31 11.67
C LYS A 72 7.11 21.44 10.77
N PHE A 73 5.92 21.02 11.24
CA PHE A 73 4.69 20.92 10.44
C PHE A 73 3.64 21.98 10.76
N ARG A 74 3.52 22.41 12.03
CA ARG A 74 2.54 23.44 12.46
C ARG A 74 2.57 24.74 11.66
N PRO A 75 3.74 25.33 11.31
CA PRO A 75 3.78 26.54 10.51
C PRO A 75 3.14 26.41 9.13
N TRP A 76 3.26 25.23 8.51
CA TRP A 76 2.69 24.95 7.20
C TRP A 76 1.18 24.92 7.23
N LEU A 77 0.57 24.40 8.31
CA LEU A 77 -0.88 24.47 8.50
C LEU A 77 -1.37 25.93 8.55
N LYS A 78 -0.63 26.80 9.22
CA LYS A 78 -0.98 28.22 9.29
C LYS A 78 -0.84 28.93 7.94
N TRP A 79 0.32 28.75 7.29
CA TRP A 79 0.69 29.52 6.09
C TRP A 79 0.04 28.99 4.81
N MET A 80 -0.19 27.67 4.71
CA MET A 80 -0.72 27.06 3.49
C MET A 80 -2.26 26.90 3.48
N GLY A 81 -2.90 26.98 4.64
CA GLY A 81 -4.36 26.92 4.72
C GLY A 81 -5.04 28.06 3.97
N LEU A 82 -4.59 29.30 4.19
CA LEU A 82 -5.16 30.47 3.52
C LEU A 82 -4.99 30.43 1.98
N PRO A 83 -3.79 30.19 1.41
CA PRO A 83 -3.62 30.03 -0.03
C PRO A 83 -4.45 28.88 -0.62
N THR A 84 -4.58 27.75 0.09
CA THR A 84 -5.43 26.62 -0.35
C THR A 84 -6.89 27.03 -0.48
N VAL A 85 -7.43 27.71 0.52
CA VAL A 85 -8.80 28.19 0.52
C VAL A 85 -9.02 29.27 -0.55
N LEU A 86 -8.13 30.25 -0.63
CA LEU A 86 -8.23 31.34 -1.62
C LEU A 86 -8.12 30.84 -3.06
N SER A 87 -7.21 29.88 -3.35
CA SER A 87 -7.09 29.29 -4.69
C SER A 87 -8.33 28.49 -5.08
N SER A 88 -8.95 27.81 -4.13
CA SER A 88 -10.21 27.07 -4.37
C SER A 88 -11.38 28.02 -4.60
N ILE A 89 -11.47 29.10 -3.84
CA ILE A 89 -12.49 30.15 -4.05
C ILE A 89 -12.26 30.86 -5.39
N LEU A 90 -11.02 31.23 -5.71
CA LEU A 90 -10.66 31.84 -6.98
C LEU A 90 -11.14 30.99 -8.17
N PHE A 91 -10.93 29.65 -8.08
CA PHE A 91 -11.38 28.73 -9.12
C PHE A 91 -12.86 28.91 -9.45
N VAL A 92 -13.75 28.94 -8.48
CA VAL A 92 -15.21 29.01 -8.72
C VAL A 92 -15.71 30.41 -9.07
N TRP A 93 -14.96 31.45 -8.69
CA TRP A 93 -15.34 32.84 -8.96
C TRP A 93 -14.81 33.39 -10.29
N MET A 94 -14.04 32.59 -11.06
CA MET A 94 -13.64 32.96 -12.42
C MET A 94 -14.88 33.16 -13.33
N PRO A 95 -14.88 34.14 -14.26
CA PRO A 95 -16.01 34.44 -15.12
C PRO A 95 -16.08 33.47 -16.33
N TYR A 96 -16.22 32.18 -16.10
CA TYR A 96 -16.25 31.16 -17.15
C TYR A 96 -17.34 31.34 -18.20
N GLU A 97 -18.42 32.02 -17.86
CA GLU A 97 -19.56 32.28 -18.74
C GLU A 97 -19.16 33.21 -19.90
N GLN A 98 -18.15 34.07 -19.70
CA GLN A 98 -17.64 35.03 -20.69
C GLN A 98 -16.47 34.50 -21.51
N MET A 99 -15.96 33.31 -21.19
CA MET A 99 -14.78 32.73 -21.81
C MET A 99 -15.15 31.84 -23.00
N THR A 100 -14.33 31.89 -24.04
CA THR A 100 -14.34 30.83 -25.07
C THR A 100 -13.99 29.47 -24.51
N TYR A 101 -14.34 28.41 -25.20
CA TYR A 101 -14.06 27.06 -24.70
C TYR A 101 -12.56 26.82 -24.39
N ASN A 102 -11.66 27.27 -25.24
CA ASN A 102 -10.22 27.12 -25.06
C ASN A 102 -9.70 27.95 -23.86
N GLU A 103 -10.17 29.18 -23.70
CA GLU A 103 -9.84 30.03 -22.56
C GLU A 103 -10.31 29.39 -21.26
N LYS A 104 -11.54 28.83 -21.28
CA LYS A 104 -12.12 28.12 -20.14
C LYS A 104 -11.23 26.93 -19.73
N VAL A 105 -10.82 26.05 -20.67
CA VAL A 105 -9.96 24.90 -20.43
C VAL A 105 -8.62 25.33 -19.82
N ILE A 106 -7.97 26.35 -20.39
CA ILE A 106 -6.68 26.85 -19.90
C ILE A 106 -6.84 27.44 -18.49
N THR A 107 -7.90 28.24 -18.26
CA THR A 107 -8.15 28.86 -16.95
C THR A 107 -8.42 27.82 -15.87
N VAL A 108 -9.22 26.79 -16.17
CA VAL A 108 -9.50 25.68 -15.27
C VAL A 108 -8.21 24.94 -14.92
N GLU A 109 -7.37 24.65 -15.93
CA GLU A 109 -6.07 23.98 -15.70
C GLU A 109 -5.14 24.83 -14.80
N LEU A 110 -4.97 26.11 -15.10
CA LEU A 110 -4.11 27.01 -14.32
C LEU A 110 -4.58 27.12 -12.87
N CYS A 111 -5.87 27.31 -12.64
CA CYS A 111 -6.44 27.36 -11.29
C CYS A 111 -6.31 26.01 -10.56
N TYR A 112 -6.49 24.90 -11.27
CA TYR A 112 -6.30 23.57 -10.72
C TYR A 112 -4.85 23.30 -10.33
N LEU A 113 -3.89 23.71 -11.15
CA LEU A 113 -2.46 23.63 -10.82
C LEU A 113 -2.13 24.49 -9.59
N LEU A 114 -2.77 25.66 -9.45
CA LEU A 114 -2.58 26.50 -8.28
C LEU A 114 -3.09 25.81 -6.99
N ILE A 115 -4.26 25.18 -7.05
CA ILE A 115 -4.78 24.37 -5.93
C ILE A 115 -3.82 23.22 -5.61
N ASN A 116 -3.35 22.51 -6.63
CA ASN A 116 -2.39 21.40 -6.47
C ASN A 116 -1.00 21.86 -5.99
N CYS A 117 -0.70 23.15 -6.06
CA CYS A 117 0.50 23.71 -5.46
C CYS A 117 0.37 23.83 -3.93
N PHE A 118 -0.76 24.31 -3.41
CA PHE A 118 -0.94 24.66 -1.99
C PHE A 118 -1.59 23.53 -1.17
N ASN A 119 -2.63 22.90 -1.70
CA ASN A 119 -3.41 21.89 -0.97
C ASN A 119 -2.57 20.71 -0.46
N PRO A 120 -1.60 20.14 -1.22
CA PRO A 120 -0.76 19.05 -0.72
C PRO A 120 0.15 19.45 0.45
N PHE A 121 0.60 20.71 0.53
CA PHE A 121 1.36 21.19 1.69
C PHE A 121 0.48 21.26 2.94
N PHE A 122 -0.73 21.73 2.80
CA PHE A 122 -1.68 21.89 3.90
C PHE A 122 -2.12 20.53 4.46
N THR A 123 -2.58 19.63 3.59
CA THR A 123 -3.10 18.32 3.98
C THR A 123 -2.00 17.41 4.51
N GLU A 124 -0.83 17.40 3.89
CA GLU A 124 0.28 16.57 4.34
C GLU A 124 0.90 17.06 5.64
N ALA A 125 0.98 18.37 5.85
CA ALA A 125 1.41 18.92 7.14
C ALA A 125 0.50 18.45 8.29
N PHE A 126 -0.81 18.34 8.04
CA PHE A 126 -1.76 17.78 9.01
C PHE A 126 -1.52 16.28 9.24
N ASN A 127 -1.36 15.49 8.18
CA ASN A 127 -1.14 14.04 8.26
C ASN A 127 0.16 13.69 9.01
N LEU A 128 1.21 14.50 8.82
CA LEU A 128 2.51 14.28 9.47
C LEU A 128 2.57 14.85 10.89
N LEU A 129 1.70 15.78 11.25
CA LEU A 129 1.71 16.42 12.57
C LEU A 129 1.56 15.41 13.70
N ILE A 130 0.72 14.40 13.56
CA ILE A 130 0.50 13.38 14.58
C ILE A 130 1.78 12.61 14.94
N GLN A 131 2.67 12.42 13.96
CA GLN A 131 3.91 11.68 14.16
C GLN A 131 4.89 12.40 15.09
N VAL A 132 4.77 13.73 15.21
CA VAL A 132 5.64 14.57 16.03
C VAL A 132 4.97 15.08 17.32
N MET A 133 3.68 14.81 17.52
CA MET A 133 2.94 15.24 18.71
C MET A 133 3.24 14.41 19.94
N SER A 134 3.47 13.11 19.80
CA SER A 134 3.80 12.22 20.92
C SER A 134 4.90 11.22 20.55
N PRO A 135 5.88 10.98 21.44
CA PRO A 135 6.87 9.92 21.28
C PRO A 135 6.28 8.52 21.53
N ASN A 136 5.18 8.42 22.29
CA ASN A 136 4.55 7.15 22.63
C ASN A 136 3.63 6.68 21.49
N THR A 137 3.84 5.45 20.99
CA THR A 137 3.07 4.86 19.91
C THR A 137 1.62 4.58 20.31
N GLU A 138 1.36 4.19 21.56
CA GLU A 138 0.00 3.95 22.06
C GLU A 138 -0.78 5.26 22.12
N GLU A 139 -0.19 6.33 22.71
CA GLU A 139 -0.81 7.66 22.77
C GLU A 139 -1.11 8.20 21.34
N ARG A 140 -0.20 7.98 20.39
CA ARG A 140 -0.45 8.34 18.98
C ARG A 140 -1.64 7.59 18.38
N THR A 141 -1.73 6.29 18.65
CA THR A 141 -2.84 5.46 18.18
C THR A 141 -4.17 5.93 18.75
N ASP A 142 -4.20 6.25 20.04
CA ASP A 142 -5.41 6.76 20.71
C ASP A 142 -5.84 8.11 20.16
N ILE A 143 -4.88 9.04 19.94
CA ILE A 143 -5.17 10.35 19.35
C ILE A 143 -5.67 10.19 17.91
N MET A 144 -5.08 9.28 17.12
CA MET A 144 -5.53 8.99 15.74
C MET A 144 -6.95 8.40 15.74
N SER A 145 -7.21 7.41 16.59
CA SER A 145 -8.51 6.73 16.64
C SER A 145 -9.63 7.67 17.06
N ALA A 146 -9.42 8.43 18.14
CA ALA A 146 -10.36 9.46 18.57
C ALA A 146 -10.51 10.59 17.54
N GLY A 147 -9.41 10.98 16.90
CA GLY A 147 -9.39 11.99 15.86
C GLY A 147 -10.20 11.57 14.63
N GLN A 148 -10.06 10.33 14.16
CA GLN A 148 -10.80 9.82 13.00
C GLN A 148 -12.32 9.88 13.19
N ILE A 149 -12.82 9.60 14.40
CA ILE A 149 -14.24 9.74 14.72
C ILE A 149 -14.69 11.19 14.51
N VAL A 150 -13.93 12.16 15.02
CA VAL A 150 -14.27 13.58 14.90
C VAL A 150 -14.12 14.07 13.45
N PHE A 151 -13.08 13.63 12.73
CA PHE A 151 -12.88 14.01 11.33
C PHE A 151 -14.01 13.53 10.42
N SER A 152 -14.59 12.35 10.69
CA SER A 152 -15.67 11.80 9.88
C SER A 152 -16.96 12.64 9.90
N PHE A 153 -17.11 13.52 10.89
CA PHE A 153 -18.26 14.44 10.92
C PHE A 153 -18.19 15.48 9.79
N ALA A 154 -17.01 15.97 9.40
CA ALA A 154 -16.92 16.98 8.34
C ALA A 154 -17.43 16.47 6.99
N PRO A 155 -16.92 15.36 6.40
CA PRO A 155 -17.47 14.83 5.16
C PRO A 155 -18.93 14.38 5.31
N THR A 156 -19.35 13.88 6.47
CA THR A 156 -20.75 13.52 6.71
C THR A 156 -21.66 14.74 6.64
N ILE A 157 -21.29 15.84 7.31
CA ILE A 157 -22.04 17.09 7.30
C ILE A 157 -22.07 17.69 5.89
N THR A 158 -20.92 17.76 5.21
CA THR A 158 -20.87 18.33 3.84
C THR A 158 -21.63 17.50 2.83
N ASN A 159 -21.51 16.17 2.88
CA ASN A 159 -22.23 15.27 1.98
C ASN A 159 -23.75 15.27 2.21
N LEU A 160 -24.19 15.57 3.43
CA LEU A 160 -25.63 15.68 3.73
C LEU A 160 -26.17 17.06 3.39
N ILE A 161 -25.53 18.13 3.85
CA ILE A 161 -26.03 19.48 3.78
C ILE A 161 -25.91 20.08 2.38
N ILE A 162 -24.78 19.87 1.69
CA ILE A 162 -24.54 20.50 0.39
C ILE A 162 -25.57 20.04 -0.66
N PRO A 163 -25.84 18.73 -0.88
CA PRO A 163 -26.88 18.32 -1.81
C PRO A 163 -28.30 18.76 -1.39
N ALA A 164 -28.54 18.84 -0.07
CA ALA A 164 -29.85 19.34 0.43
C ALA A 164 -30.10 20.83 0.13
N LEU A 165 -29.04 21.66 0.16
CA LEU A 165 -29.11 23.09 -0.15
C LEU A 165 -28.92 23.38 -1.64
N ALA A 166 -28.32 22.51 -2.42
CA ALA A 166 -28.02 22.71 -3.83
C ALA A 166 -29.26 23.13 -4.68
N PRO A 167 -30.45 22.56 -4.49
CA PRO A 167 -31.64 22.97 -5.24
C PRO A 167 -31.99 24.46 -5.06
N LEU A 168 -31.58 25.08 -3.94
CA LEU A 168 -31.85 26.53 -3.68
C LEU A 168 -30.95 27.44 -4.53
N THR A 169 -29.88 26.90 -5.11
CA THR A 169 -28.85 27.64 -5.85
C THR A 169 -28.68 27.16 -7.30
N GLY A 170 -29.63 26.37 -7.81
CA GLY A 170 -29.65 25.87 -9.20
C GLY A 170 -29.25 24.41 -9.35
N GLY A 171 -28.87 23.69 -8.27
CA GLY A 171 -28.49 22.29 -8.29
C GLY A 171 -26.97 22.07 -8.26
N LEU A 172 -26.56 20.79 -8.20
CA LEU A 172 -25.13 20.41 -8.16
C LEU A 172 -24.43 20.62 -9.50
N ASN A 173 -25.15 20.72 -10.59
CA ASN A 173 -24.63 21.00 -11.92
C ASN A 173 -24.63 22.52 -12.27
N ASP A 174 -24.93 23.38 -11.33
CA ASP A 174 -24.84 24.85 -11.48
C ASP A 174 -23.64 25.37 -10.66
N ILE A 175 -22.80 26.19 -11.29
CA ILE A 175 -21.64 26.83 -10.66
C ILE A 175 -22.01 27.72 -9.47
N ARG A 176 -23.23 28.24 -9.43
CA ARG A 176 -23.76 29.11 -8.33
C ARG A 176 -23.73 28.35 -6.99
N THR A 177 -24.03 27.06 -6.98
CA THR A 177 -23.93 26.20 -5.78
C THR A 177 -22.53 26.24 -5.20
N TYR A 178 -21.51 26.14 -6.04
CA TYR A 178 -20.11 26.14 -5.63
C TYR A 178 -19.60 27.52 -5.24
N ARG A 179 -20.17 28.58 -5.81
CA ARG A 179 -19.85 29.97 -5.44
C ARG A 179 -20.44 30.38 -4.09
N ILE A 180 -21.59 29.84 -3.71
CA ILE A 180 -22.34 30.29 -2.53
C ILE A 180 -22.17 29.34 -1.35
N ILE A 181 -22.43 28.04 -1.54
CA ILE A 181 -22.52 27.07 -0.43
C ILE A 181 -21.12 26.62 0.02
N TYR A 182 -20.27 26.21 -0.92
CA TYR A 182 -18.96 25.62 -0.57
C TYR A 182 -18.01 26.58 0.15
N PRO A 183 -17.88 27.87 -0.20
CA PRO A 183 -17.01 28.80 0.51
C PRO A 183 -17.34 28.95 1.99
N VAL A 184 -18.60 28.82 2.37
CA VAL A 184 -19.03 28.88 3.79
C VAL A 184 -18.33 27.77 4.60
N PHE A 185 -18.41 26.54 4.13
CA PHE A 185 -17.73 25.40 4.79
C PHE A 185 -16.22 25.55 4.76
N THR A 186 -15.68 26.01 3.64
CA THR A 186 -14.23 26.15 3.45
C THR A 186 -13.64 27.22 4.39
N LEU A 187 -14.30 28.35 4.55
CA LEU A 187 -13.89 29.40 5.47
C LEU A 187 -14.06 29.00 6.95
N LEU A 188 -15.19 28.34 7.27
CA LEU A 188 -15.40 27.76 8.62
C LEU A 188 -14.28 26.76 8.95
N GLY A 189 -13.92 25.92 7.99
CA GLY A 189 -12.82 24.95 8.12
C GLY A 189 -11.49 25.62 8.38
N LEU A 190 -11.17 26.71 7.69
CA LEU A 190 -9.94 27.47 7.90
C LEU A 190 -9.87 28.01 9.34
N GLY A 191 -10.98 28.54 9.87
CA GLY A 191 -11.07 29.00 11.25
C GLY A 191 -10.83 27.86 12.27
N LEU A 192 -11.46 26.70 12.06
CA LEU A 192 -11.28 25.52 12.92
C LEU A 192 -9.85 24.97 12.85
N THR A 193 -9.22 25.01 11.68
CA THR A 193 -7.83 24.56 11.52
C THR A 193 -6.87 25.43 12.32
N TYR A 194 -7.14 26.72 12.45
CA TYR A 194 -6.32 27.62 13.26
C TYR A 194 -6.26 27.18 14.75
N PHE A 195 -7.27 26.48 15.21
CA PHE A 195 -7.33 25.92 16.56
C PHE A 195 -6.25 24.84 16.78
N ILE A 196 -5.92 24.02 15.76
CA ILE A 196 -4.75 23.11 15.84
C ILE A 196 -3.48 23.90 16.08
N TYR A 197 -3.23 24.92 15.26
CA TYR A 197 -2.01 25.71 15.39
C TYR A 197 -1.89 26.33 16.78
N ALA A 198 -2.97 26.83 17.35
CA ALA A 198 -2.95 27.48 18.66
C ALA A 198 -2.77 26.52 19.84
N LYS A 199 -3.38 25.33 19.80
CA LYS A 199 -3.51 24.42 20.96
C LYS A 199 -2.67 23.15 20.91
N THR A 200 -2.00 22.83 19.77
CA THR A 200 -1.10 21.67 19.69
C THR A 200 0.35 22.09 19.81
N LYS A 201 1.22 21.18 20.26
CA LYS A 201 2.68 21.36 20.30
C LYS A 201 3.36 20.13 19.72
N GLU A 202 4.44 20.35 18.96
CA GLU A 202 5.33 19.29 18.51
C GLU A 202 6.32 18.96 19.61
N ARG A 203 6.35 17.70 20.08
CA ARG A 203 7.21 17.22 21.18
C ARG A 203 8.45 16.50 20.71
N ILE A 204 8.40 15.95 19.47
CA ILE A 204 9.54 15.23 18.89
C ILE A 204 10.23 16.14 17.90
N ILE A 205 11.50 16.46 18.19
CA ILE A 205 12.40 17.06 17.22
C ILE A 205 13.19 15.91 16.62
N TYR A 206 12.88 15.54 15.36
CA TYR A 206 13.65 14.51 14.67
C TYR A 206 15.11 14.98 14.53
N SER A 207 16.04 14.24 15.16
CA SER A 207 17.40 14.19 14.65
C SER A 207 17.34 13.68 13.20
N LYS A 208 18.20 14.19 12.33
CA LYS A 208 18.30 13.77 10.92
C LYS A 208 18.64 12.28 10.87
N ASN A 209 17.65 11.40 11.04
CA ASN A 209 17.84 9.99 10.77
C ASN A 209 17.99 9.82 9.26
N GLU A 210 19.13 9.32 8.88
CA GLU A 210 19.53 9.02 7.52
C GLU A 210 18.55 7.98 6.93
N THR A 211 17.53 8.44 6.24
CA THR A 211 16.78 7.58 5.33
C THR A 211 17.74 7.19 4.20
N ARG A 212 18.17 5.94 4.19
CA ARG A 212 18.97 5.39 3.09
C ARG A 212 18.20 5.59 1.80
N SER A 213 18.60 6.58 1.01
CA SER A 213 18.03 6.79 -0.31
C SER A 213 18.56 5.71 -1.25
N ILE A 214 17.66 4.92 -1.82
CA ILE A 214 18.00 3.83 -2.72
C ILE A 214 17.68 4.29 -4.14
N ARG A 215 18.46 3.85 -5.14
CA ARG A 215 18.19 4.20 -6.55
C ARG A 215 16.99 3.44 -7.08
N PHE A 216 16.20 4.10 -7.93
CA PHE A 216 15.04 3.50 -8.59
C PHE A 216 15.37 2.19 -9.33
N SER A 217 16.53 2.13 -10.02
CA SER A 217 16.95 0.93 -10.75
C SER A 217 17.23 -0.28 -9.85
N ASP A 218 17.70 -0.04 -8.62
CA ASP A 218 18.01 -1.10 -7.66
C ASP A 218 16.72 -1.56 -6.98
N ALA A 219 15.79 -0.61 -6.74
CA ALA A 219 14.42 -0.85 -6.33
C ALA A 219 13.70 -1.80 -7.29
N LEU A 220 13.69 -1.43 -8.56
CA LEU A 220 13.01 -2.20 -9.60
C LEU A 220 13.59 -3.61 -9.75
N ARG A 221 14.92 -3.75 -9.69
CA ARG A 221 15.58 -5.06 -9.76
C ARG A 221 15.23 -5.95 -8.57
N SER A 222 15.20 -5.39 -7.37
CA SER A 222 14.83 -6.15 -6.18
C SER A 222 13.35 -6.52 -6.22
N ALA A 223 12.45 -5.60 -6.56
CA ALA A 223 11.03 -5.86 -6.69
C ALA A 223 10.70 -6.83 -7.84
N SER A 224 11.54 -6.89 -8.90
CA SER A 224 11.32 -7.84 -9.99
C SER A 224 11.36 -9.31 -9.53
N LYS A 225 12.00 -9.59 -8.41
CA LYS A 225 12.05 -10.93 -7.79
C LYS A 225 10.81 -11.24 -6.92
N ASN A 226 9.98 -10.25 -6.63
CA ASN A 226 8.81 -10.39 -5.77
C ASN A 226 7.54 -10.62 -6.59
N LYS A 227 7.13 -11.89 -6.72
CA LYS A 227 5.93 -12.24 -7.50
C LYS A 227 4.65 -11.60 -6.95
N TYR A 228 4.54 -11.43 -5.62
CA TYR A 228 3.34 -10.87 -5.01
C TYR A 228 3.20 -9.37 -5.26
N PHE A 229 4.33 -8.67 -5.32
CA PHE A 229 4.36 -7.27 -5.75
C PHE A 229 3.75 -7.11 -7.15
N TRP A 230 4.17 -7.95 -8.10
CA TRP A 230 3.63 -7.88 -9.46
C TRP A 230 2.17 -8.27 -9.53
N LEU A 231 1.76 -9.34 -8.83
CA LEU A 231 0.37 -9.78 -8.83
C LEU A 231 -0.59 -8.71 -8.32
N THR A 232 -0.25 -8.04 -7.20
CA THR A 232 -1.09 -6.98 -6.63
C THR A 232 -1.15 -5.74 -7.50
N ASN A 233 -0.01 -5.32 -8.08
CA ASN A 233 0.03 -4.14 -8.94
C ASN A 233 -0.63 -4.40 -10.29
N ILE A 234 -0.37 -5.52 -10.94
CA ILE A 234 -1.01 -5.90 -12.20
C ILE A 234 -2.53 -5.96 -12.02
N ALA A 235 -3.03 -6.55 -10.92
CA ALA A 235 -4.47 -6.57 -10.62
C ALA A 235 -5.07 -5.15 -10.65
N THR A 236 -4.43 -4.20 -9.96
CA THR A 236 -4.89 -2.81 -9.92
C THR A 236 -4.78 -2.14 -11.29
N TRP A 237 -3.70 -2.38 -12.05
CA TRP A 237 -3.47 -1.72 -13.34
C TRP A 237 -4.42 -2.19 -14.43
N ILE A 238 -4.75 -3.49 -14.48
CA ILE A 238 -5.69 -4.02 -15.48
C ILE A 238 -7.15 -3.88 -15.04
N GLY A 239 -7.41 -3.79 -13.73
CA GLY A 239 -8.74 -3.63 -13.14
C GLY A 239 -9.21 -2.17 -13.00
N PHE A 240 -8.54 -1.21 -13.65
CA PHE A 240 -8.76 0.23 -13.46
C PHE A 240 -10.20 0.70 -13.76
N LEU A 241 -10.98 -0.05 -14.53
CA LEU A 241 -12.38 0.26 -14.84
C LEU A 241 -13.37 -0.20 -13.76
N GLU A 242 -12.94 -0.98 -12.77
CA GLU A 242 -13.80 -1.58 -11.75
C GLU A 242 -14.72 -0.56 -11.05
N SER A 243 -14.23 0.65 -10.80
CA SER A 243 -14.95 1.70 -10.08
C SER A 243 -15.83 2.60 -10.97
N ALA A 244 -15.93 2.35 -12.27
CA ALA A 244 -16.65 3.23 -13.20
C ALA A 244 -18.15 3.32 -12.88
N TYR A 245 -18.77 2.29 -12.31
CA TYR A 245 -20.17 2.26 -11.91
C TYR A 245 -20.54 3.28 -10.80
N LEU A 246 -19.58 3.76 -10.02
CA LEU A 246 -19.84 4.68 -8.91
C LEU A 246 -20.49 6.00 -9.36
N THR A 247 -20.29 6.36 -10.62
CA THR A 247 -20.90 7.55 -11.24
C THR A 247 -22.44 7.39 -11.41
N ILE A 248 -22.95 6.17 -11.54
CA ILE A 248 -24.35 5.89 -11.84
C ILE A 248 -25.29 6.46 -10.77
N LEU A 249 -24.97 6.27 -9.49
CA LEU A 249 -25.79 6.78 -8.40
C LEU A 249 -25.91 8.30 -8.46
N GLN A 250 -24.78 8.99 -8.66
CA GLN A 250 -24.71 10.46 -8.70
C GLN A 250 -25.51 11.00 -9.89
N TRP A 251 -25.30 10.42 -11.08
CA TRP A 251 -26.00 10.85 -12.28
C TRP A 251 -27.48 10.49 -12.27
N THR A 252 -27.88 9.44 -11.58
CA THR A 252 -29.31 9.12 -11.39
C THR A 252 -30.01 10.23 -10.63
N PHE A 253 -29.46 10.72 -9.51
CA PHE A 253 -30.08 11.79 -8.73
C PHE A 253 -30.06 13.16 -9.44
N VAL A 254 -29.03 13.43 -10.27
CA VAL A 254 -28.91 14.73 -10.94
C VAL A 254 -29.71 14.78 -12.25
N TYR A 255 -29.69 13.72 -13.06
CA TYR A 255 -30.25 13.73 -14.42
C TYR A 255 -31.50 12.88 -14.60
N ALA A 256 -31.69 11.80 -13.81
CA ALA A 256 -32.87 10.94 -13.95
C ALA A 256 -34.04 11.41 -13.06
N ILE A 257 -33.73 11.88 -11.86
CA ILE A 257 -34.72 12.32 -10.86
C ILE A 257 -34.31 13.65 -10.22
N PRO A 258 -34.12 14.73 -11.00
CA PRO A 258 -33.57 16.00 -10.51
C PRO A 258 -34.40 16.62 -9.38
N GLU A 259 -35.71 16.39 -9.32
CA GLU A 259 -36.57 16.82 -8.23
C GLU A 259 -36.20 16.19 -6.87
N LYS A 260 -35.46 15.08 -6.87
CA LYS A 260 -34.97 14.40 -5.66
C LYS A 260 -33.46 14.56 -5.44
N GLN A 261 -32.81 15.51 -6.10
CA GLN A 261 -31.35 15.73 -6.02
C GLN A 261 -30.86 15.91 -4.57
N GLY A 262 -31.64 16.60 -3.72
CA GLY A 262 -31.31 16.76 -2.29
C GLY A 262 -31.17 15.45 -1.52
N TRP A 263 -31.82 14.37 -1.97
CA TRP A 263 -31.72 13.04 -1.35
C TRP A 263 -30.39 12.34 -1.65
N LEU A 264 -29.60 12.81 -2.60
CA LEU A 264 -28.26 12.27 -2.91
C LEU A 264 -27.37 12.30 -1.67
N GLY A 265 -27.45 13.35 -0.86
CA GLY A 265 -26.68 13.45 0.39
C GLY A 265 -27.08 12.37 1.42
N VAL A 266 -28.38 12.10 1.54
CA VAL A 266 -28.89 11.04 2.40
C VAL A 266 -28.44 9.68 1.86
N ALA A 267 -28.54 9.44 0.56
CA ALA A 267 -28.09 8.21 -0.09
C ALA A 267 -26.60 7.94 0.16
N ASN A 268 -25.74 8.94 -0.05
CA ASN A 268 -24.30 8.84 0.21
C ASN A 268 -23.99 8.59 1.69
N THR A 269 -24.73 9.21 2.60
CA THR A 269 -24.57 9.00 4.05
C THR A 269 -24.97 7.58 4.45
N VAL A 270 -26.08 7.07 3.94
CA VAL A 270 -26.54 5.69 4.20
C VAL A 270 -25.52 4.68 3.65
N ILE A 271 -25.05 4.88 2.42
CA ILE A 271 -24.03 4.01 1.81
C ILE A 271 -22.73 4.08 2.61
N GLY A 272 -22.31 5.27 3.04
CA GLY A 272 -21.14 5.47 3.88
C GLY A 272 -21.22 4.75 5.23
N ASN A 273 -22.39 4.61 5.81
CA ASN A 273 -22.60 3.87 7.07
C ASN A 273 -22.22 2.39 6.99
N GLY A 274 -22.20 1.79 5.82
CA GLY A 274 -21.72 0.43 5.59
C GLY A 274 -20.29 0.20 6.11
N VAL A 275 -19.46 1.26 6.12
CA VAL A 275 -18.09 1.23 6.64
C VAL A 275 -18.04 0.82 8.12
N LEU A 276 -18.93 1.36 8.96
CA LEU A 276 -18.95 1.08 10.41
C LEU A 276 -19.20 -0.40 10.69
N TRP A 277 -20.19 -0.99 10.03
CA TRP A 277 -20.54 -2.40 10.20
C TRP A 277 -19.44 -3.31 9.66
N ALA A 278 -18.85 -2.96 8.51
CA ALA A 278 -17.76 -3.71 7.94
C ALA A 278 -16.53 -3.73 8.85
N MET A 279 -16.17 -2.60 9.48
CA MET A 279 -15.04 -2.53 10.42
C MET A 279 -15.22 -3.42 11.64
N LEU A 280 -16.44 -3.54 12.17
CA LEU A 280 -16.74 -4.41 13.31
C LEU A 280 -16.63 -5.91 12.96
N ILE A 281 -17.01 -6.27 11.75
CA ILE A 281 -17.08 -7.67 11.30
C ILE A 281 -15.74 -8.14 10.70
N ALA A 282 -14.96 -7.25 10.10
CA ALA A 282 -13.74 -7.57 9.37
C ALA A 282 -12.70 -8.38 10.17
N PRO A 283 -12.34 -8.03 11.43
CA PRO A 283 -11.36 -8.80 12.19
C PRO A 283 -11.80 -10.26 12.40
N PHE A 284 -13.08 -10.48 12.60
CA PHE A 284 -13.65 -11.82 12.75
C PHE A 284 -13.56 -12.63 11.45
N LEU A 285 -13.90 -12.02 10.31
CA LEU A 285 -13.82 -12.67 8.99
C LEU A 285 -12.38 -12.97 8.60
N ILE A 286 -11.45 -12.02 8.81
CA ILE A 286 -10.03 -12.20 8.53
C ILE A 286 -9.44 -13.34 9.37
N ARG A 287 -9.75 -13.40 10.67
CA ARG A 287 -9.29 -14.49 11.55
C ARG A 287 -9.85 -15.86 11.14
N ARG A 288 -11.07 -15.90 10.60
CA ARG A 288 -11.75 -17.14 10.23
C ARG A 288 -11.37 -17.66 8.86
N PHE A 289 -11.27 -16.80 7.86
CA PHE A 289 -11.10 -17.16 6.44
C PHE A 289 -9.70 -16.85 5.90
N GLY A 290 -8.94 -15.98 6.58
CA GLY A 290 -7.66 -15.46 6.12
C GLY A 290 -7.80 -14.30 5.12
N LYS A 291 -6.75 -13.46 5.03
CA LYS A 291 -6.72 -12.27 4.16
C LYS A 291 -6.90 -12.64 2.68
N ARG A 292 -6.16 -13.66 2.22
CA ARG A 292 -6.22 -14.12 0.83
C ARG A 292 -7.62 -14.56 0.38
N ASN A 293 -8.24 -15.44 1.17
CA ASN A 293 -9.54 -15.98 0.80
C ASN A 293 -10.62 -14.91 0.85
N LEU A 294 -10.56 -14.04 1.86
CA LEU A 294 -11.48 -12.90 1.97
C LEU A 294 -11.35 -11.96 0.78
N LEU A 295 -10.13 -11.63 0.34
CA LEU A 295 -9.87 -10.84 -0.86
C LEU A 295 -10.56 -11.45 -2.10
N ILE A 296 -10.36 -12.76 -2.34
CA ILE A 296 -10.94 -13.45 -3.50
C ILE A 296 -12.48 -13.46 -3.41
N TRP A 297 -13.04 -13.77 -2.23
CA TRP A 297 -14.49 -13.78 -2.04
C TRP A 297 -15.11 -12.40 -2.23
N CYS A 298 -14.45 -11.33 -1.75
CA CYS A 298 -14.91 -9.96 -1.94
C CYS A 298 -14.92 -9.58 -3.44
N ASN A 299 -13.89 -9.94 -4.20
CA ASN A 299 -13.84 -9.67 -5.63
C ASN A 299 -14.91 -10.45 -6.41
N ILE A 300 -15.12 -11.73 -6.08
CA ILE A 300 -16.18 -12.52 -6.70
C ILE A 300 -17.55 -11.93 -6.36
N ALA A 301 -17.79 -11.57 -5.10
CA ALA A 301 -19.06 -10.95 -4.69
C ALA A 301 -19.28 -9.61 -5.41
N ASN A 302 -18.24 -8.79 -5.61
CA ASN A 302 -18.32 -7.56 -6.38
C ASN A 302 -18.75 -7.81 -7.82
N ILE A 303 -18.21 -8.81 -8.50
CA ILE A 303 -18.61 -9.18 -9.87
C ILE A 303 -20.10 -9.53 -9.92
N PHE A 304 -20.60 -10.34 -8.97
CA PHE A 304 -22.03 -10.68 -8.90
C PHE A 304 -22.91 -9.48 -8.62
N LEU A 305 -22.51 -8.57 -7.74
CA LEU A 305 -23.26 -7.33 -7.46
C LEU A 305 -23.33 -6.43 -8.70
N LEU A 306 -22.23 -6.28 -9.44
CA LEU A 306 -22.22 -5.51 -10.68
C LEU A 306 -23.08 -6.17 -11.77
N ALA A 307 -23.05 -7.49 -11.88
CA ALA A 307 -23.94 -8.21 -12.78
C ALA A 307 -25.42 -8.01 -12.41
N THR A 308 -25.75 -8.02 -11.12
CA THR A 308 -27.12 -7.71 -10.64
C THR A 308 -27.50 -6.26 -10.95
N LEU A 309 -26.55 -5.30 -10.81
CA LEU A 309 -26.77 -3.90 -11.16
C LEU A 309 -27.14 -3.73 -12.63
N TYR A 310 -26.58 -4.53 -13.53
CA TYR A 310 -26.91 -4.48 -14.97
C TYR A 310 -28.38 -4.71 -15.27
N PHE A 311 -29.06 -5.54 -14.49
CA PHE A 311 -30.49 -5.83 -14.68
C PHE A 311 -31.40 -4.90 -13.86
N SER A 312 -30.86 -4.14 -12.91
CA SER A 312 -31.64 -3.37 -11.94
C SER A 312 -31.34 -1.86 -11.88
N TYR A 313 -30.44 -1.37 -12.75
CA TYR A 313 -29.97 0.04 -12.71
C TYR A 313 -31.06 1.08 -12.96
N GLN A 314 -32.22 0.72 -13.46
CA GLN A 314 -33.35 1.63 -13.65
C GLN A 314 -34.06 2.00 -12.34
N ASN A 315 -33.89 1.20 -11.29
CA ASN A 315 -34.52 1.43 -10.01
C ASN A 315 -33.50 1.97 -8.99
N VAL A 316 -33.72 3.19 -8.54
CA VAL A 316 -32.85 3.91 -7.60
C VAL A 316 -32.61 3.14 -6.30
N TRP A 317 -33.62 2.46 -5.77
CA TRP A 317 -33.51 1.68 -4.55
C TRP A 317 -32.53 0.50 -4.71
N PHE A 318 -32.59 -0.19 -5.85
CA PHE A 318 -31.65 -1.26 -6.15
C PHE A 318 -30.23 -0.73 -6.33
N ILE A 319 -30.05 0.43 -7.01
CA ILE A 319 -28.74 1.08 -7.11
C ILE A 319 -28.18 1.36 -5.71
N MET A 320 -29.00 1.94 -4.81
CA MET A 320 -28.58 2.25 -3.43
C MET A 320 -28.20 1.00 -2.65
N ILE A 321 -29.00 -0.06 -2.73
CA ILE A 321 -28.72 -1.34 -2.04
C ILE A 321 -27.40 -1.94 -2.55
N ILE A 322 -27.23 -1.99 -3.87
CA ILE A 322 -26.01 -2.55 -4.47
C ILE A 322 -24.79 -1.71 -4.10
N CYS A 323 -24.89 -0.38 -4.17
CA CYS A 323 -23.81 0.53 -3.74
C CYS A 323 -23.50 0.36 -2.25
N TYR A 324 -24.51 0.19 -1.39
CA TYR A 324 -24.33 -0.06 0.03
C TYR A 324 -23.57 -1.37 0.29
N VAL A 325 -24.03 -2.47 -0.31
CA VAL A 325 -23.39 -3.79 -0.16
C VAL A 325 -21.99 -3.80 -0.75
N ASN A 326 -21.79 -3.14 -1.88
CA ASN A 326 -20.47 -3.00 -2.52
C ASN A 326 -19.52 -2.19 -1.63
N ASN A 327 -19.96 -1.05 -1.09
CA ASN A 327 -19.17 -0.26 -0.16
C ASN A 327 -18.81 -1.06 1.11
N PHE A 328 -19.78 -1.79 1.68
CA PHE A 328 -19.56 -2.69 2.81
C PHE A 328 -18.45 -3.73 2.51
N ILE A 329 -18.47 -4.34 1.31
CA ILE A 329 -17.45 -5.31 0.88
C ILE A 329 -16.09 -4.64 0.66
N ASN A 330 -16.05 -3.48 0.01
CA ASN A 330 -14.81 -2.77 -0.31
C ASN A 330 -14.06 -2.28 0.94
N VAL A 331 -14.77 -2.00 2.02
CA VAL A 331 -14.13 -1.61 3.30
C VAL A 331 -13.26 -2.73 3.87
N PHE A 332 -13.58 -3.99 3.63
CA PHE A 332 -12.68 -5.08 4.01
C PHE A 332 -11.30 -4.93 3.35
N GLY A 333 -11.26 -4.38 2.13
CA GLY A 333 -10.03 -4.04 1.42
C GLY A 333 -9.13 -3.08 2.23
N ASN A 334 -9.71 -2.07 2.84
CA ASN A 334 -8.98 -1.09 3.65
C ASN A 334 -8.30 -1.73 4.87
N ILE A 335 -8.78 -2.89 5.31
CA ILE A 335 -8.25 -3.61 6.47
C ILE A 335 -7.24 -4.68 6.05
N TYR A 336 -7.52 -5.48 5.01
CA TYR A 336 -6.60 -6.55 4.61
C TYR A 336 -5.48 -6.08 3.68
N ASN A 337 -5.67 -5.03 2.86
CA ASN A 337 -4.64 -4.55 1.93
C ASN A 337 -3.35 -4.08 2.61
N PRO A 338 -3.38 -3.29 3.71
CA PRO A 338 -2.16 -2.96 4.45
C PRO A 338 -1.44 -4.21 4.98
N GLY A 339 -2.21 -5.21 5.43
CA GLY A 339 -1.67 -6.49 5.86
C GLY A 339 -1.01 -7.27 4.72
N ILE A 340 -1.64 -7.32 3.54
CA ILE A 340 -1.08 -7.95 2.34
C ILE A 340 0.21 -7.24 1.90
N GLN A 341 0.25 -5.91 1.98
CA GLN A 341 1.45 -5.15 1.66
C GLN A 341 2.59 -5.40 2.65
N ALA A 342 2.29 -5.56 3.95
CA ALA A 342 3.28 -5.94 4.94
C ALA A 342 3.81 -7.36 4.65
N ASP A 343 2.93 -8.34 4.44
CA ASP A 343 3.29 -9.73 4.11
C ASP A 343 4.18 -9.81 2.85
N MET A 344 3.92 -8.94 1.87
CA MET A 344 4.71 -8.85 0.64
C MET A 344 6.13 -8.31 0.87
N LYS A 345 6.30 -7.37 1.81
CA LYS A 345 7.60 -6.84 2.23
C LYS A 345 8.39 -7.89 3.01
N ASP A 346 7.73 -8.63 3.89
CA ASP A 346 8.33 -9.72 4.64
C ASP A 346 8.75 -10.88 3.70
N TYR A 347 7.95 -11.19 2.69
CA TYR A 347 8.33 -12.13 1.62
C TYR A 347 9.59 -11.66 0.88
N GLN A 348 9.71 -10.36 0.61
CA GLN A 348 10.89 -9.78 -0.02
C GLN A 348 12.13 -10.02 0.86
N GLN A 349 12.03 -9.72 2.15
CA GLN A 349 13.10 -9.94 3.12
C GLN A 349 13.47 -11.43 3.23
N TRP A 350 12.49 -12.32 3.30
CA TRP A 350 12.73 -13.77 3.34
C TRP A 350 13.48 -14.25 2.10
N LYS A 351 13.13 -13.74 0.93
CA LYS A 351 13.70 -14.19 -0.35
C LYS A 351 15.06 -13.57 -0.67
N THR A 352 15.29 -12.30 -0.34
CA THR A 352 16.51 -11.57 -0.71
C THR A 352 17.45 -11.28 0.44
N GLY A 353 17.03 -11.48 1.69
CA GLY A 353 17.76 -11.09 2.90
C GLY A 353 17.68 -9.59 3.21
N GLU A 354 17.22 -8.76 2.28
CA GLU A 354 17.14 -7.30 2.46
C GLU A 354 15.68 -6.82 2.60
N ARG A 355 15.43 -5.96 3.59
CA ARG A 355 14.15 -5.27 3.76
C ARG A 355 14.19 -3.91 3.07
N ILE A 356 13.25 -3.64 2.17
CA ILE A 356 13.27 -2.49 1.26
C ILE A 356 11.94 -1.72 1.31
N ASP A 357 11.53 -1.30 2.51
CA ASP A 357 10.20 -0.67 2.73
C ASP A 357 9.98 0.62 1.92
N GLY A 358 11.00 1.48 1.82
CA GLY A 358 10.91 2.75 1.10
C GLY A 358 10.84 2.63 -0.43
N MET A 359 11.20 1.47 -0.98
CA MET A 359 11.29 1.29 -2.43
C MET A 359 9.93 0.99 -3.09
N PHE A 360 9.01 0.37 -2.35
CA PHE A 360 7.68 0.06 -2.86
C PHE A 360 6.90 1.33 -3.24
N GLY A 361 7.08 2.43 -2.49
CA GLY A 361 6.49 3.73 -2.83
C GLY A 361 7.02 4.31 -4.14
N VAL A 362 8.32 4.16 -4.40
CA VAL A 362 8.95 4.66 -5.65
C VAL A 362 8.45 3.88 -6.87
N LEU A 363 8.16 2.58 -6.71
CA LEU A 363 7.61 1.75 -7.79
C LEU A 363 6.16 2.10 -8.14
N GLY A 364 5.44 2.82 -7.28
CA GLY A 364 4.12 3.40 -7.57
C GLY A 364 4.12 4.34 -8.80
N ILE A 365 5.26 4.95 -9.12
CA ILE A 365 5.44 5.76 -10.34
C ILE A 365 5.09 4.96 -11.60
N ILE A 366 5.40 3.66 -11.65
CA ILE A 366 5.07 2.79 -12.79
C ILE A 366 3.55 2.77 -13.01
N GLY A 367 2.79 2.60 -11.91
CA GLY A 367 1.32 2.62 -11.97
C GLY A 367 0.77 3.97 -12.46
N THR A 368 1.38 5.07 -12.05
CA THR A 368 0.98 6.41 -12.53
C THR A 368 1.20 6.55 -14.03
N VAL A 369 2.35 6.09 -14.55
CA VAL A 369 2.64 6.13 -15.99
C VAL A 369 1.65 5.26 -16.79
N ILE A 370 1.32 4.07 -16.28
CA ILE A 370 0.28 3.22 -16.88
C ILE A 370 -1.07 3.93 -16.84
N GLY A 371 -1.41 4.58 -15.71
CA GLY A 371 -2.63 5.36 -15.53
C GLY A 371 -2.79 6.51 -16.54
N PHE A 372 -1.69 7.09 -17.03
CA PHE A 372 -1.76 8.10 -18.08
C PHE A 372 -2.39 7.55 -19.37
N GLY A 373 -2.03 6.32 -19.75
CA GLY A 373 -2.61 5.68 -20.94
C GLY A 373 -4.02 5.11 -20.68
N THR A 374 -4.19 4.34 -19.62
CA THR A 374 -5.48 3.69 -19.29
C THR A 374 -6.56 4.69 -18.92
N GLY A 375 -6.18 5.86 -18.39
CA GLY A 375 -7.11 6.92 -18.04
C GLY A 375 -7.89 7.53 -19.20
N TYR A 376 -7.43 7.37 -20.45
CA TYR A 376 -8.19 7.79 -21.63
C TYR A 376 -9.31 6.82 -22.03
N VAL A 377 -9.31 5.60 -21.53
CA VAL A 377 -10.28 4.57 -21.96
C VAL A 377 -11.71 5.00 -21.58
N LEU A 378 -11.94 5.39 -20.35
CA LEU A 378 -13.28 5.79 -19.89
C LEU A 378 -13.79 7.06 -20.58
N PRO A 379 -13.00 8.14 -20.71
CA PRO A 379 -13.39 9.31 -21.51
C PRO A 379 -13.70 8.96 -22.98
N ALA A 380 -12.94 8.08 -23.62
CA ALA A 380 -13.22 7.63 -24.97
C ALA A 380 -14.56 6.88 -25.07
N LEU A 381 -14.85 6.02 -24.09
CA LEU A 381 -16.13 5.32 -24.01
C LEU A 381 -17.31 6.30 -23.80
N TYR A 382 -17.17 7.33 -22.98
CA TYR A 382 -18.17 8.38 -22.82
C TYR A 382 -18.46 9.06 -24.16
N LYS A 383 -17.40 9.43 -24.90
CA LYS A 383 -17.52 10.08 -26.19
C LYS A 383 -18.22 9.19 -27.23
N MET A 384 -17.92 7.89 -27.24
CA MET A 384 -18.60 6.90 -28.12
C MET A 384 -20.11 6.80 -27.81
N CYS A 385 -20.52 7.03 -26.55
CA CYS A 385 -21.92 7.06 -26.15
C CYS A 385 -22.60 8.42 -26.34
N GLY A 386 -21.90 9.42 -26.90
CA GLY A 386 -22.47 10.74 -27.21
C GLY A 386 -22.24 11.82 -26.14
N LEU A 387 -21.49 11.53 -25.08
CA LEU A 387 -21.14 12.51 -24.06
C LEU A 387 -19.86 13.27 -24.50
N ASN A 388 -20.02 14.56 -24.76
CA ASN A 388 -18.95 15.47 -25.14
C ASN A 388 -18.87 16.63 -24.13
N THR A 389 -18.97 17.87 -24.62
CA THR A 389 -18.99 19.09 -23.80
C THR A 389 -20.37 19.41 -23.24
N ASP A 390 -21.40 18.91 -23.88
CA ASP A 390 -22.81 19.10 -23.48
C ASP A 390 -23.21 17.89 -22.58
N TYR A 391 -23.28 18.13 -21.28
CA TYR A 391 -23.71 17.14 -20.30
C TYR A 391 -25.24 17.08 -20.15
N ASP A 392 -25.98 18.03 -20.73
CA ASP A 392 -27.44 18.01 -20.72
C ASP A 392 -28.02 16.87 -21.55
N VAL A 393 -27.20 16.27 -22.43
CA VAL A 393 -27.58 15.02 -23.12
C VAL A 393 -27.92 13.88 -22.13
N LEU A 394 -27.45 13.95 -20.89
CA LEU A 394 -27.76 12.97 -19.83
C LEU A 394 -29.20 13.06 -19.32
N TYR A 395 -29.92 14.16 -19.60
CA TYR A 395 -31.38 14.24 -19.35
C TYR A 395 -32.14 13.32 -20.32
N ASN A 396 -31.60 13.05 -21.51
CA ASN A 396 -32.17 12.06 -22.42
C ASN A 396 -32.02 10.64 -21.84
N ALA A 397 -33.13 9.95 -21.66
CA ALA A 397 -33.16 8.62 -21.04
C ALA A 397 -32.40 7.57 -21.85
N ASP A 398 -32.44 7.61 -23.18
CA ASP A 398 -31.80 6.64 -24.04
C ASP A 398 -30.29 6.76 -23.99
N ILE A 399 -29.76 7.98 -24.10
CA ILE A 399 -28.31 8.26 -24.02
C ILE A 399 -27.80 7.89 -22.63
N ARG A 400 -28.50 8.33 -21.57
CA ARG A 400 -28.16 8.00 -20.20
C ARG A 400 -28.14 6.50 -19.94
N ASN A 401 -29.14 5.75 -20.40
CA ASN A 401 -29.22 4.31 -20.24
C ASN A 401 -28.10 3.60 -20.96
N ASN A 402 -27.72 4.06 -22.17
CA ASN A 402 -26.58 3.51 -22.90
C ASN A 402 -25.26 3.72 -22.14
N ILE A 403 -25.07 4.91 -21.59
CA ILE A 403 -23.89 5.21 -20.78
C ILE A 403 -23.88 4.37 -19.50
N PHE A 404 -25.01 4.22 -18.80
CA PHE A 404 -25.08 3.38 -17.59
C PHE A 404 -24.76 1.93 -17.88
N ARG A 405 -25.30 1.35 -18.96
CA ARG A 405 -24.96 -0.01 -19.39
C ARG A 405 -23.46 -0.15 -19.71
N MET A 406 -22.90 0.82 -20.46
CA MET A 406 -21.47 0.86 -20.76
C MET A 406 -20.63 0.90 -19.48
N LEU A 407 -20.97 1.75 -18.50
CA LEU A 407 -20.27 1.86 -17.22
C LEU A 407 -20.30 0.55 -16.42
N ILE A 408 -21.48 -0.11 -16.36
CA ILE A 408 -21.63 -1.37 -15.64
C ILE A 408 -20.82 -2.48 -16.32
N ILE A 409 -20.90 -2.60 -17.64
CA ILE A 409 -20.12 -3.59 -18.40
C ILE A 409 -18.62 -3.36 -18.21
N SER A 410 -18.19 -2.12 -18.33
CA SER A 410 -16.78 -1.73 -18.09
C SER A 410 -16.34 -2.09 -16.68
N SER A 411 -17.20 -1.86 -15.67
CA SER A 411 -16.89 -2.22 -14.28
C SER A 411 -16.85 -3.73 -14.07
N ILE A 412 -17.72 -4.51 -14.71
CA ILE A 412 -17.67 -5.97 -14.66
C ILE A 412 -16.37 -6.47 -15.27
N ILE A 413 -15.98 -5.95 -16.44
CA ILE A 413 -14.71 -6.31 -17.10
C ILE A 413 -13.54 -5.95 -16.18
N GLY A 414 -13.53 -4.73 -15.61
CA GLY A 414 -12.52 -4.28 -14.67
C GLY A 414 -12.41 -5.19 -13.44
N ALA A 415 -13.54 -5.56 -12.82
CA ALA A 415 -13.58 -6.43 -11.66
C ALA A 415 -13.10 -7.86 -11.97
N VAL A 416 -13.46 -8.42 -13.13
CA VAL A 416 -12.96 -9.72 -13.58
C VAL A 416 -11.45 -9.66 -13.80
N LEU A 417 -10.95 -8.66 -14.51
CA LEU A 417 -9.52 -8.47 -14.74
C LEU A 417 -8.75 -8.27 -13.43
N ASN A 418 -9.29 -7.50 -12.48
CA ASN A 418 -8.71 -7.35 -11.14
C ASN A 418 -8.61 -8.68 -10.40
N CYS A 419 -9.63 -9.53 -10.49
CA CYS A 419 -9.69 -10.80 -9.78
C CYS A 419 -8.65 -11.83 -10.28
N ILE A 420 -8.34 -11.85 -11.59
CA ILE A 420 -7.48 -12.88 -12.21
C ILE A 420 -6.11 -13.01 -11.54
N PRO A 421 -5.31 -11.94 -11.34
CA PRO A 421 -4.00 -12.06 -10.69
C PRO A 421 -4.10 -12.59 -9.25
N PHE A 422 -5.17 -12.26 -8.52
CA PHE A 422 -5.36 -12.72 -7.15
C PHE A 422 -5.65 -14.22 -7.04
N LEU A 423 -6.11 -14.87 -8.08
CA LEU A 423 -6.22 -16.34 -8.11
C LEU A 423 -4.84 -17.01 -7.99
N PHE A 424 -3.79 -16.37 -8.51
CA PHE A 424 -2.39 -16.81 -8.41
C PHE A 424 -1.69 -16.35 -7.13
N TYR A 425 -2.36 -15.56 -6.29
CA TYR A 425 -1.84 -15.10 -5.02
C TYR A 425 -1.94 -16.23 -3.98
N ASP A 426 -0.83 -16.92 -3.72
CA ASP A 426 -0.77 -18.11 -2.86
C ASP A 426 -0.12 -17.88 -1.49
N LEU A 427 0.12 -16.61 -1.10
CA LEU A 427 0.64 -16.25 0.21
C LEU A 427 -0.48 -16.34 1.26
N THR A 428 -0.51 -17.45 1.97
CA THR A 428 -1.43 -17.66 3.09
C THR A 428 -0.80 -17.21 4.40
N GLU A 429 -1.63 -16.99 5.43
CA GLU A 429 -1.15 -16.64 6.78
C GLU A 429 -0.18 -17.69 7.36
N ASP A 430 -0.42 -18.96 7.06
CA ASP A 430 0.45 -20.06 7.57
C ASP A 430 1.80 -20.03 6.87
N LYS A 431 1.86 -19.77 5.55
CA LYS A 431 3.11 -19.53 4.83
C LYS A 431 3.84 -18.30 5.35
N HIS A 432 3.13 -17.20 5.55
CA HIS A 432 3.72 -15.97 6.07
C HIS A 432 4.34 -16.18 7.46
N ARG A 433 3.63 -16.87 8.39
CA ARG A 433 4.20 -17.23 9.71
C ARG A 433 5.48 -18.02 9.59
N GLY A 434 5.51 -19.02 8.70
CA GLY A 434 6.72 -19.81 8.47
C GLY A 434 7.89 -18.94 7.99
N MET A 435 7.63 -17.99 7.08
CA MET A 435 8.65 -17.05 6.60
C MET A 435 9.16 -16.13 7.71
N ILE A 436 8.28 -15.60 8.56
CA ILE A 436 8.69 -14.79 9.72
C ILE A 436 9.55 -15.62 10.71
N LYS A 437 9.15 -16.87 10.98
CA LYS A 437 9.98 -17.78 11.82
C LYS A 437 11.38 -17.95 11.22
N VAL A 438 11.50 -18.12 9.89
CA VAL A 438 12.79 -18.23 9.20
C VAL A 438 13.59 -16.93 9.28
N ILE A 439 12.95 -15.76 9.09
CA ILE A 439 13.63 -14.45 9.19
C ILE A 439 14.21 -14.27 10.60
N ARG A 440 13.42 -14.57 11.64
CA ARG A 440 13.88 -14.52 13.05
C ARG A 440 15.02 -15.50 13.30
N LEU A 441 14.87 -16.73 12.81
CA LEU A 441 15.91 -17.74 12.98
C LEU A 441 17.24 -17.30 12.34
N ARG A 442 17.22 -16.74 11.14
CA ARG A 442 18.42 -16.20 10.48
C ARG A 442 19.07 -15.10 11.32
N ALA A 443 18.26 -14.15 11.83
CA ALA A 443 18.76 -13.07 12.67
C ALA A 443 19.40 -13.60 13.95
N ALA A 444 18.72 -14.49 14.68
CA ALA A 444 19.24 -15.06 15.92
C ALA A 444 20.52 -15.91 15.72
N LEU A 445 20.63 -16.65 14.60
CA LEU A 445 21.84 -17.41 14.29
C LEU A 445 23.01 -16.48 13.92
N ASP A 446 22.75 -15.37 13.23
CA ASP A 446 23.76 -14.36 12.92
C ASP A 446 24.23 -13.63 14.20
N ASP A 447 23.29 -13.27 15.11
CA ASP A 447 23.59 -12.66 16.40
C ASP A 447 24.37 -13.60 17.31
N TYR A 448 24.01 -14.88 17.36
CA TYR A 448 24.77 -15.90 18.08
C TYR A 448 26.22 -16.02 17.58
N ARG A 449 26.43 -16.00 16.26
CA ARG A 449 27.76 -16.04 15.66
C ARG A 449 28.59 -14.79 15.98
N THR A 450 27.97 -13.61 16.05
CA THR A 450 28.64 -12.33 16.34
C THR A 450 28.82 -12.06 17.84
N GLY A 451 28.22 -12.90 18.72
CA GLY A 451 28.27 -12.74 20.18
C GLY A 451 27.37 -11.59 20.70
N SER A 452 26.46 -11.09 19.86
CA SER A 452 25.51 -10.02 20.19
C SER A 452 24.15 -10.64 20.51
N VAL A 453 23.90 -11.00 21.78
CA VAL A 453 22.83 -11.92 22.13
C VAL A 453 21.80 -11.29 23.10
N ASP A 454 20.52 -11.29 22.71
CA ASP A 454 19.38 -11.18 23.62
C ASP A 454 18.88 -12.61 23.97
N SER A 455 18.90 -12.96 25.27
CA SER A 455 18.58 -14.31 25.76
C SER A 455 17.14 -14.74 25.47
N GLU A 456 16.17 -13.82 25.48
CA GLU A 456 14.76 -14.12 25.23
C GLU A 456 14.52 -14.49 23.75
N GLU A 457 15.14 -13.76 22.82
CA GLU A 457 15.01 -14.01 21.38
C GLU A 457 15.65 -15.35 20.96
N LEU A 458 16.75 -15.74 21.62
CA LEU A 458 17.39 -17.03 21.40
C LEU A 458 16.50 -18.19 21.86
N ARG A 459 15.86 -18.09 23.02
CA ARG A 459 14.92 -19.10 23.53
C ARG A 459 13.76 -19.31 22.58
N ASP A 460 13.15 -18.20 22.09
CA ASP A 460 12.08 -18.27 21.10
C ASP A 460 12.53 -18.99 19.83
N CYS A 461 13.76 -18.74 19.36
CA CYS A 461 14.30 -19.39 18.18
C CYS A 461 14.63 -20.87 18.41
N ALA A 462 15.16 -21.24 19.58
CA ALA A 462 15.35 -22.64 19.95
C ALA A 462 14.02 -23.41 19.98
N GLN A 463 12.97 -22.80 20.53
CA GLN A 463 11.63 -23.40 20.54
C GLN A 463 11.05 -23.54 19.11
N ILE A 464 11.31 -22.60 18.21
CA ILE A 464 10.90 -22.72 16.80
C ILE A 464 11.54 -23.94 16.15
N ILE A 465 12.84 -24.18 16.39
CA ILE A 465 13.57 -25.34 15.85
C ILE A 465 13.01 -26.64 16.44
N ARG A 466 12.87 -26.73 17.76
CA ARG A 466 12.34 -27.92 18.45
C ARG A 466 10.91 -28.25 17.98
N THR A 467 10.02 -27.25 17.93
CA THR A 467 8.67 -27.44 17.40
C THR A 467 8.68 -27.90 15.94
N ALA A 468 9.62 -27.42 15.14
CA ALA A 468 9.73 -27.85 13.73
C ALA A 468 10.20 -29.32 13.62
N GLU A 469 11.05 -29.80 14.53
CA GLU A 469 11.47 -31.22 14.61
C GLU A 469 10.35 -32.11 15.16
N GLU A 470 9.68 -31.73 16.25
CA GLU A 470 8.58 -32.48 16.87
C GLU A 470 7.41 -32.70 15.91
N LEU A 471 7.08 -31.71 15.08
CA LEU A 471 6.02 -31.80 14.10
C LEU A 471 6.47 -32.47 12.77
N ARG A 472 7.66 -33.11 12.76
CA ARG A 472 8.18 -33.83 11.61
C ARG A 472 7.28 -35.02 11.29
N GLY A 473 6.78 -35.08 10.07
CA GLY A 473 5.95 -36.20 9.62
C GLY A 473 4.46 -36.10 10.01
N ILE A 474 4.07 -35.11 10.80
CA ILE A 474 2.66 -34.88 11.10
C ILE A 474 2.00 -34.25 9.88
N GLY A 475 1.20 -35.05 9.18
CA GLY A 475 0.36 -34.58 8.07
C GLY A 475 -0.81 -33.72 8.55
N LYS A 476 -1.48 -33.05 7.61
CA LYS A 476 -2.66 -32.26 7.90
C LYS A 476 -3.77 -33.14 8.47
N GLN A 477 -4.09 -32.97 9.75
CA GLN A 477 -5.18 -33.69 10.42
C GLN A 477 -6.53 -33.19 9.95
N SER A 478 -7.49 -34.12 9.79
CA SER A 478 -8.85 -33.77 9.44
C SER A 478 -9.58 -33.11 10.62
N VAL A 479 -10.19 -31.97 10.38
CA VAL A 479 -11.01 -31.28 11.41
C VAL A 479 -12.25 -32.12 11.70
N PRO A 480 -12.58 -32.46 12.96
CA PRO A 480 -13.73 -33.29 13.29
C PRO A 480 -15.02 -32.63 12.79
N LYS A 481 -15.93 -33.45 12.31
CA LYS A 481 -17.25 -33.00 11.91
C LYS A 481 -18.04 -32.62 13.16
N LYS A 482 -18.91 -31.60 13.02
CA LYS A 482 -19.79 -31.19 14.14
C LYS A 482 -20.67 -32.40 14.54
N PRO A 483 -20.72 -32.77 15.84
CA PRO A 483 -21.57 -33.85 16.30
C PRO A 483 -23.04 -33.56 15.97
N HIS A 484 -23.76 -34.57 15.49
CA HIS A 484 -25.17 -34.49 15.18
C HIS A 484 -26.09 -34.56 16.41
N ILE A 485 -25.82 -33.65 17.38
CA ILE A 485 -26.61 -33.57 18.60
C ILE A 485 -27.72 -32.56 18.39
N LYS A 486 -28.97 -32.99 18.59
CA LYS A 486 -30.12 -32.09 18.55
C LYS A 486 -30.12 -31.25 19.81
N LYS A 487 -30.26 -29.94 19.66
CA LYS A 487 -30.43 -29.02 20.80
C LYS A 487 -31.66 -29.44 21.59
N PRO A 488 -31.57 -29.63 22.92
CA PRO A 488 -32.71 -29.97 23.75
C PRO A 488 -33.87 -28.99 23.56
N LYS A 489 -35.11 -29.51 23.59
CA LYS A 489 -36.30 -28.66 23.46
C LYS A 489 -36.52 -27.84 24.72
N LYS A 490 -37.18 -26.69 24.58
CA LYS A 490 -37.54 -25.84 25.71
C LYS A 490 -38.47 -26.64 26.65
N GLY A 491 -37.97 -26.99 27.87
CA GLY A 491 -38.64 -27.85 28.83
C GLY A 491 -37.98 -29.21 29.09
N SER A 492 -36.89 -29.56 28.37
CA SER A 492 -36.06 -30.74 28.72
C SER A 492 -35.36 -30.55 30.06
N PRO A 493 -34.97 -31.64 30.75
CA PRO A 493 -34.21 -31.56 31.99
C PRO A 493 -32.90 -30.82 31.85
N GLU A 494 -32.45 -30.09 32.88
CA GLU A 494 -31.18 -29.31 32.89
C GLU A 494 -29.97 -30.19 32.54
N SER A 495 -29.98 -31.45 32.97
CA SER A 495 -28.93 -32.43 32.65
C SER A 495 -28.74 -32.71 31.14
N GLU A 496 -29.78 -32.59 30.32
CA GLU A 496 -29.66 -32.71 28.86
C GLU A 496 -29.03 -31.46 28.25
N PHE A 497 -29.32 -30.28 28.81
CA PHE A 497 -28.66 -29.02 28.39
C PHE A 497 -27.21 -29.01 28.78
N GLU A 498 -26.84 -29.52 29.96
CA GLU A 498 -25.45 -29.62 30.40
C GLU A 498 -24.63 -30.56 29.49
N LYS A 499 -25.15 -31.77 29.24
CA LYS A 499 -24.50 -32.70 28.28
C LYS A 499 -24.34 -32.09 26.88
N TYR A 500 -25.37 -31.40 26.38
CA TYR A 500 -25.25 -30.71 25.09
C TYR A 500 -24.18 -29.60 25.11
N ARG A 501 -24.11 -28.82 26.17
CA ARG A 501 -23.08 -27.77 26.33
C ARG A 501 -21.69 -28.37 26.38
N GLU A 502 -21.51 -29.42 27.20
CA GLU A 502 -20.22 -30.10 27.35
C GLU A 502 -19.72 -30.71 26.04
N GLU A 503 -20.57 -31.41 25.29
CA GLU A 503 -20.19 -31.99 24.01
C GLU A 503 -19.90 -30.95 22.94
N ILE A 504 -20.62 -29.83 22.91
CA ILE A 504 -20.34 -28.72 22.01
C ILE A 504 -19.04 -28.01 22.39
N GLU A 505 -18.76 -27.88 23.67
CA GLU A 505 -17.53 -27.27 24.17
C GLU A 505 -16.31 -28.14 23.88
N ASN A 506 -16.40 -29.43 24.13
CA ASN A 506 -15.38 -30.42 23.79
C ASN A 506 -15.10 -30.43 22.29
N TYR A 507 -16.15 -30.42 21.44
CA TYR A 507 -15.99 -30.29 20.00
C TYR A 507 -15.26 -28.99 19.60
N LYS A 508 -15.65 -27.85 20.22
CA LYS A 508 -15.00 -26.56 19.95
C LYS A 508 -13.53 -26.57 20.34
N LYS A 509 -13.19 -27.17 21.49
CA LYS A 509 -11.83 -27.32 22.01
C LYS A 509 -10.98 -28.17 21.08
N GLN A 510 -11.42 -29.38 20.75
CA GLN A 510 -10.74 -30.28 19.81
C GLN A 510 -10.54 -29.63 18.42
N LYS A 511 -11.57 -28.98 17.92
CA LYS A 511 -11.50 -28.27 16.64
C LYS A 511 -10.47 -27.13 16.66
N LYS A 512 -10.36 -26.41 17.77
CA LYS A 512 -9.37 -25.33 17.96
C LYS A 512 -7.96 -25.92 18.02
N GLU A 513 -7.77 -26.98 18.77
CA GLU A 513 -6.48 -27.67 18.93
C GLU A 513 -5.96 -28.21 17.59
N ILE A 514 -6.76 -28.96 16.86
CA ILE A 514 -6.38 -29.53 15.55
C ILE A 514 -6.08 -28.42 14.54
N ARG A 515 -6.86 -27.32 14.55
CA ARG A 515 -6.57 -26.18 13.68
C ARG A 515 -5.24 -25.50 14.03
N THR A 516 -4.94 -25.39 15.32
CA THR A 516 -3.67 -24.80 15.78
C THR A 516 -2.49 -25.70 15.39
N GLN A 517 -2.61 -27.02 15.62
CA GLN A 517 -1.60 -28.00 15.21
C GLN A 517 -1.37 -28.00 13.69
N ASN A 518 -2.45 -27.97 12.87
CA ASN A 518 -2.30 -27.89 11.43
C ASN A 518 -1.60 -26.61 10.95
N ARG A 519 -1.86 -25.48 11.62
CA ARG A 519 -1.18 -24.21 11.34
C ARG A 519 0.28 -24.22 11.74
N GLU A 520 0.57 -24.77 12.92
CA GLU A 520 1.96 -24.94 13.38
C GLU A 520 2.74 -25.92 12.47
N ALA A 521 2.14 -27.04 12.09
CA ALA A 521 2.75 -27.99 11.16
C ALA A 521 3.04 -27.34 9.78
N ALA A 522 2.10 -26.52 9.26
CA ALA A 522 2.31 -25.81 7.99
C ALA A 522 3.45 -24.79 8.07
N SER A 523 3.53 -24.00 9.16
CA SER A 523 4.62 -23.03 9.36
C SER A 523 5.95 -23.71 9.61
N SER A 524 5.97 -24.82 10.37
CA SER A 524 7.15 -25.62 10.67
C SER A 524 7.74 -26.34 9.45
N ASN A 525 6.91 -26.66 8.45
CA ASN A 525 7.41 -27.18 7.17
C ASN A 525 8.34 -26.20 6.47
N ILE A 526 8.03 -24.88 6.48
CA ILE A 526 8.88 -23.85 5.86
C ILE A 526 10.20 -23.71 6.61
N VAL A 527 10.16 -23.79 7.95
CA VAL A 527 11.37 -23.78 8.78
C VAL A 527 12.25 -25.01 8.47
N ARG A 528 11.64 -26.20 8.36
CA ARG A 528 12.38 -27.41 7.99
C ARG A 528 12.97 -27.35 6.59
N GLU A 529 12.22 -26.83 5.62
CA GLU A 529 12.73 -26.60 4.27
C GLU A 529 13.95 -25.67 4.30
N GLU A 530 13.93 -24.63 5.14
CA GLU A 530 15.07 -23.74 5.30
C GLU A 530 16.27 -24.46 5.95
N ILE A 531 16.07 -25.19 7.05
CA ILE A 531 17.14 -25.92 7.75
C ILE A 531 17.77 -26.99 6.82
N SER A 532 16.93 -27.73 6.11
CA SER A 532 17.40 -28.81 5.21
C SER A 532 17.95 -28.32 3.87
N LYS A 533 17.80 -27.04 3.59
CA LYS A 533 18.12 -26.39 2.31
C LYS A 533 19.57 -26.67 1.90
N PHE A 534 20.50 -26.51 2.83
CA PHE A 534 21.95 -26.64 2.58
C PHE A 534 22.43 -28.07 2.41
N SER A 535 21.61 -29.07 2.81
CA SER A 535 21.90 -30.47 2.57
C SER A 535 21.55 -30.97 1.16
N THR A 536 20.77 -30.16 0.40
CA THR A 536 20.32 -30.51 -0.96
C THR A 536 21.46 -30.39 -1.98
N GLU A 537 21.47 -31.25 -3.02
CA GLU A 537 22.48 -31.20 -4.10
C GLU A 537 22.58 -29.80 -4.75
N ARG A 538 21.44 -29.14 -4.90
CA ARG A 538 21.37 -27.78 -5.43
C ARG A 538 22.23 -26.81 -4.61
N TYR A 539 22.02 -26.79 -3.30
CA TYR A 539 22.72 -25.85 -2.43
C TYR A 539 24.17 -26.22 -2.20
N LYS A 540 24.51 -27.52 -2.15
CA LYS A 540 25.90 -27.97 -2.13
C LYS A 540 26.69 -27.50 -3.35
N ALA A 541 26.10 -27.59 -4.54
CA ALA A 541 26.71 -27.07 -5.75
C ALA A 541 26.89 -25.54 -5.71
N MET A 542 25.88 -24.80 -5.20
CA MET A 542 25.98 -23.35 -5.05
C MET A 542 26.97 -22.96 -3.95
N LEU A 543 27.10 -23.75 -2.90
CA LEU A 543 28.08 -23.54 -1.83
C LEU A 543 29.51 -23.69 -2.36
N ASN A 544 29.80 -24.74 -3.14
CA ASN A 544 31.10 -24.92 -3.79
C ASN A 544 31.47 -23.73 -4.69
N GLU A 545 30.51 -23.20 -5.45
CA GLU A 545 30.72 -21.98 -6.25
C GLU A 545 30.94 -20.74 -5.35
N ALA A 546 30.25 -20.65 -4.22
CA ALA A 546 30.43 -19.57 -3.26
C ALA A 546 31.81 -19.63 -2.58
N GLU A 547 32.24 -20.77 -2.18
CA GLU A 547 33.61 -21.03 -1.61
C GLU A 547 34.69 -20.62 -2.63
N TYR A 548 34.53 -21.02 -3.89
CA TYR A 548 35.41 -20.61 -4.97
C TYR A 548 35.47 -19.09 -5.13
N ILE A 549 34.33 -18.41 -5.19
CA ILE A 549 34.26 -16.94 -5.32
C ILE A 549 34.85 -16.27 -4.07
N SER A 550 34.56 -16.78 -2.87
CA SER A 550 35.09 -16.25 -1.63
C SER A 550 36.61 -16.37 -1.53
N SER A 551 37.16 -17.51 -1.99
CA SER A 551 38.62 -17.74 -2.00
C SER A 551 39.39 -16.80 -2.92
N LEU A 552 38.75 -16.33 -4.00
CA LEU A 552 39.34 -15.37 -4.93
C LEU A 552 39.35 -13.92 -4.39
N GLY A 553 38.54 -13.63 -3.38
CA GLY A 553 38.34 -12.27 -2.86
C GLY A 553 37.63 -11.32 -3.82
N ILE A 554 37.51 -10.05 -3.42
CA ILE A 554 36.75 -9.03 -4.18
C ILE A 554 37.39 -8.79 -5.55
N ASP A 555 38.69 -8.61 -5.60
CA ASP A 555 39.42 -8.33 -6.85
C ASP A 555 39.52 -9.55 -7.76
N GLY A 556 39.54 -10.76 -7.18
CA GLY A 556 39.59 -12.01 -7.93
C GLY A 556 38.35 -12.25 -8.81
N ILE A 557 37.24 -11.59 -8.54
CA ILE A 557 36.03 -11.65 -9.40
C ILE A 557 36.34 -11.22 -10.84
N MET A 558 37.32 -10.34 -11.03
CA MET A 558 37.74 -9.90 -12.36
C MET A 558 38.32 -11.00 -13.21
N ASN A 559 38.90 -12.02 -12.59
CA ASN A 559 39.59 -13.13 -13.24
C ASN A 559 38.66 -14.34 -13.52
N ILE A 560 37.40 -14.30 -13.07
CA ILE A 560 36.45 -15.40 -13.28
C ILE A 560 36.09 -15.52 -14.76
N ASP A 561 36.30 -16.72 -15.35
CA ASP A 561 35.82 -16.95 -16.71
C ASP A 561 34.31 -17.20 -16.77
N VAL A 562 33.56 -16.19 -17.23
CA VAL A 562 32.10 -16.27 -17.39
C VAL A 562 31.67 -17.35 -18.40
N SER A 563 32.56 -17.78 -19.29
CA SER A 563 32.27 -18.83 -20.28
C SER A 563 32.12 -20.21 -19.63
N GLU A 564 32.82 -20.45 -18.53
CA GLU A 564 32.76 -21.71 -17.76
C GLU A 564 31.34 -21.89 -17.17
N TYR A 565 30.72 -20.84 -16.62
CA TYR A 565 29.32 -20.93 -16.17
C TYR A 565 28.38 -21.29 -17.31
N SER A 566 28.65 -20.82 -18.52
CA SER A 566 27.83 -21.16 -19.69
C SER A 566 27.94 -22.64 -20.05
N LYS A 567 29.13 -23.25 -19.87
CA LYS A 567 29.34 -24.69 -20.04
C LYS A 567 28.66 -25.50 -18.92
N LYS A 568 28.85 -25.11 -17.65
CA LYS A 568 28.17 -25.75 -16.48
C LYS A 568 26.64 -25.73 -16.67
N ILE A 569 26.05 -24.60 -17.08
CA ILE A 569 24.61 -24.43 -17.30
C ILE A 569 24.08 -25.33 -18.44
N ARG A 570 24.88 -25.55 -19.51
CA ARG A 570 24.48 -26.44 -20.62
C ARG A 570 24.39 -27.92 -20.21
N ASN A 571 25.24 -28.35 -19.28
CA ASN A 571 25.33 -29.74 -18.85
C ASN A 571 24.26 -30.14 -17.82
N ILE A 572 23.47 -29.19 -17.29
CA ILE A 572 22.44 -29.49 -16.30
C ILE A 572 21.18 -29.99 -17.03
N ASP A 573 20.61 -31.10 -16.54
CA ASP A 573 19.34 -31.65 -17.04
C ASP A 573 18.19 -30.68 -16.79
N LYS A 574 17.49 -30.30 -17.90
CA LYS A 574 16.37 -29.36 -17.86
C LYS A 574 15.05 -29.99 -17.39
N LYS A 575 14.95 -31.31 -17.42
CA LYS A 575 13.67 -32.01 -17.19
C LYS A 575 13.38 -32.18 -15.72
N SER A 576 14.40 -32.19 -14.86
CA SER A 576 14.21 -32.27 -13.41
C SER A 576 13.92 -30.89 -12.80
N LYS A 577 13.05 -30.83 -11.80
CA LYS A 577 12.74 -29.58 -11.07
C LYS A 577 14.01 -29.00 -10.43
N CYS A 578 14.81 -29.84 -9.80
CA CYS A 578 16.10 -29.46 -9.18
C CYS A 578 17.06 -28.90 -10.22
N GLY A 579 17.22 -29.55 -11.37
CA GLY A 579 18.09 -29.06 -12.47
C GLY A 579 17.61 -27.73 -13.05
N SER A 580 16.28 -27.53 -13.20
CA SER A 580 15.72 -26.27 -13.66
C SER A 580 16.03 -25.12 -12.69
N GLU A 581 15.88 -25.33 -11.37
CA GLU A 581 16.17 -24.33 -10.33
C GLU A 581 17.68 -24.05 -10.24
N MET A 582 18.54 -25.07 -10.23
CA MET A 582 20.00 -24.95 -10.22
C MET A 582 20.51 -24.18 -11.45
N ARG A 583 19.91 -24.42 -12.61
CA ARG A 583 20.21 -23.67 -13.83
C ARG A 583 19.83 -22.19 -13.71
N SER A 584 18.71 -21.89 -13.06
CA SER A 584 18.29 -20.52 -12.77
C SER A 584 19.31 -19.80 -11.88
N ASP A 585 19.75 -20.45 -10.82
CA ASP A 585 20.71 -19.90 -9.85
C ASP A 585 22.07 -19.63 -10.51
N LEU A 586 22.61 -20.59 -11.27
CA LEU A 586 23.86 -20.40 -12.00
C LEU A 586 23.76 -19.32 -13.10
N ASN A 587 22.60 -19.17 -13.75
CA ASN A 587 22.37 -18.04 -14.67
C ASN A 587 22.36 -16.71 -13.95
N GLU A 588 21.79 -16.64 -12.76
CA GLU A 588 21.78 -15.42 -11.94
C GLU A 588 23.21 -15.08 -11.51
N LEU A 589 23.96 -16.05 -11.01
CA LEU A 589 25.37 -15.90 -10.64
C LEU A 589 26.20 -15.41 -11.83
N ARG A 590 26.07 -16.06 -13.00
CA ARG A 590 26.76 -15.65 -14.23
C ARG A 590 26.46 -14.20 -14.61
N ARG A 591 25.19 -13.77 -14.53
CA ARG A 591 24.78 -12.39 -14.83
C ARG A 591 25.36 -11.40 -13.80
N SER A 592 25.40 -11.80 -12.54
CA SER A 592 25.98 -11.01 -11.45
C SER A 592 27.46 -10.79 -11.66
N VAL A 593 28.24 -11.87 -11.87
CA VAL A 593 29.68 -11.81 -12.17
C VAL A 593 29.97 -10.96 -13.42
N LYS A 594 29.28 -11.22 -14.54
CA LYS A 594 29.44 -10.41 -15.76
C LYS A 594 29.14 -8.93 -15.55
N THR A 595 28.16 -8.62 -14.71
CA THR A 595 27.82 -7.22 -14.37
C THR A 595 28.90 -6.60 -13.49
N ALA A 596 29.40 -7.32 -12.50
CA ALA A 596 30.47 -6.90 -11.61
C ALA A 596 31.76 -6.58 -12.43
N GLN A 597 32.19 -7.50 -13.27
CA GLN A 597 33.36 -7.32 -14.16
C GLN A 597 33.22 -6.09 -15.05
N ARG A 598 32.07 -5.92 -15.72
CA ARG A 598 31.83 -4.75 -16.60
C ARG A 598 31.88 -3.43 -15.82
N LEU A 599 31.30 -3.40 -14.61
CA LEU A 599 31.27 -2.18 -13.79
C LEU A 599 32.64 -1.91 -13.17
N ALA A 600 33.34 -2.93 -12.67
CA ALA A 600 34.68 -2.78 -12.11
C ALA A 600 35.64 -2.29 -13.17
N LYS A 601 35.67 -2.88 -14.39
CA LYS A 601 36.51 -2.43 -15.49
C LYS A 601 36.25 -0.95 -15.86
N LYS A 602 35.00 -0.48 -15.72
CA LYS A 602 34.63 0.89 -16.07
C LYS A 602 34.92 1.91 -14.97
N TYR A 603 34.73 1.57 -13.71
CA TYR A 603 34.74 2.51 -12.59
C TYR A 603 35.91 2.30 -11.63
N TYR A 604 36.54 1.12 -11.62
CA TYR A 604 37.63 0.72 -10.74
C TYR A 604 38.77 0.05 -11.52
N PRO A 605 39.39 0.75 -12.47
CA PRO A 605 40.43 0.15 -13.31
C PRO A 605 41.70 -0.24 -12.53
N SER A 606 41.92 0.34 -11.35
CA SER A 606 43.10 0.12 -10.49
C SER A 606 42.84 -0.82 -9.30
N GLY A 607 41.67 -1.48 -9.27
CA GLY A 607 41.19 -2.31 -8.14
C GLY A 607 39.94 -1.75 -7.49
N ILE A 608 39.10 -2.61 -6.92
CA ILE A 608 37.82 -2.24 -6.31
C ILE A 608 38.08 -1.67 -4.92
N THR A 609 37.88 -0.37 -4.77
CA THR A 609 38.02 0.34 -3.49
C THR A 609 36.68 0.67 -2.88
N GLU A 610 36.57 0.54 -1.56
CA GLU A 610 35.37 0.88 -0.82
C GLU A 610 35.11 2.39 -0.87
N PRO A 611 33.88 2.82 -1.16
CA PRO A 611 33.55 4.25 -1.16
C PRO A 611 33.57 4.82 0.27
N ASP A 612 34.08 6.05 0.42
CA ASP A 612 34.09 6.73 1.71
C ASP A 612 32.64 6.87 2.27
N GLU A 613 32.40 6.23 3.41
CA GLU A 613 31.10 6.29 4.10
C GLU A 613 30.69 7.73 4.47
N ASN A 614 31.68 8.57 4.78
CA ASN A 614 31.43 9.96 5.15
C ASN A 614 31.01 10.82 3.95
N ARG A 615 31.26 10.39 2.73
CA ARG A 615 30.94 11.16 1.52
C ARG A 615 29.42 11.39 1.39
N LEU A 616 28.61 10.40 1.70
CA LEU A 616 27.15 10.55 1.71
C LEU A 616 26.68 11.44 2.87
N LYS A 617 27.27 11.28 4.08
CA LYS A 617 27.00 12.11 5.24
C LYS A 617 27.38 13.58 4.97
N ASN A 618 28.55 13.80 4.39
CA ASN A 618 29.04 15.14 4.01
C ASN A 618 28.12 15.76 2.93
N ALA A 619 27.68 15.00 1.93
CA ALA A 619 26.75 15.48 0.92
C ALA A 619 25.40 15.88 1.52
N HIS A 620 24.88 15.12 2.49
CA HIS A 620 23.65 15.48 3.22
C HIS A 620 23.82 16.72 4.09
N ASN A 621 25.00 16.96 4.63
CA ASN A 621 25.31 18.11 5.48
C ASN A 621 25.64 19.40 4.72
N MET A 622 25.75 19.34 3.38
CA MET A 622 25.98 20.54 2.57
C MET A 622 24.86 21.56 2.77
N PRO A 623 25.19 22.87 2.81
CA PRO A 623 24.21 23.94 2.97
C PRO A 623 23.21 23.95 1.82
N GLY A 624 21.92 24.25 2.13
CA GLY A 624 20.79 24.24 1.19
C GLY A 624 19.98 25.55 1.18
N GLY A 625 20.60 26.68 1.54
CA GLY A 625 19.89 27.96 1.68
C GLY A 625 19.54 28.66 0.37
N SER A 626 20.22 28.35 -0.74
CA SER A 626 19.91 28.87 -2.08
C SER A 626 19.59 27.76 -3.07
N VAL A 627 18.93 28.09 -4.18
CA VAL A 627 18.62 27.12 -5.26
C VAL A 627 19.91 26.48 -5.79
N ALA A 628 20.95 27.27 -6.01
CA ALA A 628 22.25 26.79 -6.49
C ALA A 628 22.92 25.83 -5.49
N GLN A 629 22.88 26.12 -4.20
CA GLN A 629 23.40 25.23 -3.14
C GLN A 629 22.60 23.94 -3.06
N THR A 630 21.28 24.02 -3.21
CA THR A 630 20.40 22.85 -3.23
C THR A 630 20.70 21.93 -4.41
N VAL A 631 20.90 22.49 -5.61
CA VAL A 631 21.26 21.71 -6.80
C VAL A 631 22.62 21.05 -6.61
N LYS A 632 23.60 21.77 -6.05
CA LYS A 632 24.95 21.25 -5.73
C LYS A 632 24.84 20.09 -4.73
N ARG A 633 24.08 20.26 -3.66
CA ARG A 633 23.81 19.22 -2.66
C ARG A 633 23.17 17.98 -3.28
N LYS A 634 22.11 18.15 -4.10
CA LYS A 634 21.43 17.02 -4.78
C LYS A 634 22.38 16.28 -5.72
N ARG A 635 23.22 17.00 -6.46
CA ARG A 635 24.24 16.39 -7.32
C ARG A 635 25.28 15.60 -6.52
N ALA A 636 25.73 16.13 -5.38
CA ALA A 636 26.68 15.44 -4.50
C ALA A 636 26.06 14.16 -3.90
N ILE A 637 24.81 14.22 -3.42
CA ILE A 637 24.07 13.06 -2.92
C ILE A 637 23.90 12.01 -4.04
N SER A 638 23.47 12.44 -5.23
CA SER A 638 23.29 11.53 -6.38
C SER A 638 24.62 10.89 -6.81
N ALA A 639 25.73 11.62 -6.74
CA ALA A 639 27.05 11.09 -7.05
C ALA A 639 27.51 10.05 -6.01
N ALA A 640 27.36 10.35 -4.71
CA ALA A 640 27.71 9.42 -3.63
C ALA A 640 26.86 8.13 -3.70
N LEU A 641 25.55 8.25 -3.92
CA LEU A 641 24.67 7.10 -4.09
C LEU A 641 25.02 6.27 -5.35
N LYS A 642 25.41 6.94 -6.43
CA LYS A 642 25.86 6.24 -7.65
C LYS A 642 27.11 5.42 -7.35
N GLU A 643 28.06 5.99 -6.64
CA GLU A 643 29.30 5.31 -6.28
C GLU A 643 29.02 4.10 -5.38
N GLN A 644 28.24 4.26 -4.30
CA GLN A 644 27.81 3.15 -3.46
C GLN A 644 27.04 2.05 -4.24
N SER A 645 26.15 2.44 -5.15
CA SER A 645 25.41 1.49 -5.98
C SER A 645 26.31 0.74 -6.96
N VAL A 646 27.32 1.42 -7.53
CA VAL A 646 28.32 0.77 -8.40
C VAL A 646 29.18 -0.18 -7.60
N TYR A 647 29.70 0.25 -6.44
CA TYR A 647 30.50 -0.59 -5.54
C TYR A 647 29.73 -1.85 -5.14
N ARG A 648 28.52 -1.70 -4.60
CA ARG A 648 27.68 -2.85 -4.23
C ARG A 648 27.51 -3.85 -5.37
N ARG A 649 27.35 -3.38 -6.60
CA ARG A 649 27.21 -4.27 -7.77
C ARG A 649 28.53 -4.93 -8.17
N CYS A 650 29.66 -4.27 -7.96
CA CYS A 650 30.97 -4.87 -8.18
C CYS A 650 31.26 -5.97 -7.18
N VAL A 651 30.93 -5.76 -5.90
CA VAL A 651 31.17 -6.73 -4.82
C VAL A 651 30.03 -7.74 -4.61
N MET A 652 28.88 -7.55 -5.28
CA MET A 652 27.67 -8.37 -5.06
C MET A 652 27.92 -9.89 -5.21
N PRO A 653 28.69 -10.42 -6.18
CA PRO A 653 28.97 -11.84 -6.24
C PRO A 653 29.72 -12.34 -5.00
N TYR A 654 30.69 -11.56 -4.52
CA TYR A 654 31.49 -11.87 -3.32
C TYR A 654 30.62 -11.82 -2.05
N THR A 655 29.89 -10.71 -1.83
CA THR A 655 29.04 -10.56 -0.65
C THR A 655 27.96 -11.65 -0.59
N HIS A 656 27.38 -12.01 -1.74
CA HIS A 656 26.40 -13.09 -1.82
C HIS A 656 27.01 -14.45 -1.52
N ALA A 657 28.23 -14.70 -1.99
CA ALA A 657 28.99 -15.92 -1.70
C ALA A 657 29.28 -16.04 -0.19
N VAL A 658 29.81 -14.98 0.43
CA VAL A 658 30.09 -14.95 1.88
C VAL A 658 28.81 -15.13 2.69
N THR A 659 27.70 -14.47 2.30
CA THR A 659 26.42 -14.66 2.98
C THR A 659 25.92 -16.10 2.90
N LEU A 660 26.07 -16.77 1.75
CA LEU A 660 25.67 -18.17 1.58
C LEU A 660 26.51 -19.13 2.45
N ILE A 661 27.82 -18.90 2.50
CA ILE A 661 28.76 -19.68 3.37
C ILE A 661 28.37 -19.50 4.84
N ASN A 662 28.23 -18.26 5.30
CA ASN A 662 27.83 -17.95 6.67
C ASN A 662 26.49 -18.58 7.06
N GLN A 663 25.51 -18.56 6.16
CA GLN A 663 24.24 -19.24 6.39
C GLN A 663 24.39 -20.75 6.50
N ALA A 664 25.20 -21.36 5.63
CA ALA A 664 25.48 -22.80 5.70
C ALA A 664 26.16 -23.18 7.01
N GLU A 665 27.15 -22.41 7.46
CA GLU A 665 27.82 -22.62 8.75
C GLU A 665 26.84 -22.47 9.93
N ASN A 666 25.99 -21.46 9.94
CA ASN A 666 24.97 -21.24 10.96
C ASN A 666 24.04 -22.46 11.09
N TYR A 667 23.59 -23.03 9.96
CA TYR A 667 22.69 -24.17 9.96
C TYR A 667 23.44 -25.51 10.25
N ASN A 668 24.72 -25.61 9.95
CA ASN A 668 25.53 -26.76 10.33
C ASN A 668 25.84 -26.80 11.86
N ASN A 669 25.82 -25.64 12.52
CA ASN A 669 26.09 -25.48 13.95
C ASN A 669 24.81 -25.39 14.82
N LEU A 670 23.67 -25.85 14.30
CA LEU A 670 22.39 -25.78 15.04
C LEU A 670 22.42 -26.53 16.37
N ASP A 671 23.09 -27.68 16.46
CA ASP A 671 23.19 -28.43 17.71
C ASP A 671 23.98 -27.64 18.77
N SER A 672 25.05 -26.96 18.37
CA SER A 672 25.80 -26.06 19.26
C SER A 672 24.97 -24.87 19.73
N PHE A 673 24.17 -24.34 18.86
CA PHE A 673 23.23 -23.24 19.18
C PHE A 673 22.16 -23.69 20.19
N LEU A 674 21.56 -24.87 19.98
CA LEU A 674 20.57 -25.43 20.91
C LEU A 674 21.18 -25.75 22.28
N ALA A 675 22.38 -26.35 22.30
CA ALA A 675 23.12 -26.63 23.54
C ALA A 675 23.47 -25.34 24.32
N TYR A 676 23.75 -24.23 23.60
CA TYR A 676 23.98 -22.95 24.24
C TYR A 676 22.69 -22.38 24.85
N CYS A 677 21.53 -22.47 24.15
CA CYS A 677 20.25 -22.07 24.69
C CYS A 677 19.85 -22.87 25.93
N ASP A 678 20.13 -24.19 25.97
CA ASP A 678 19.87 -25.04 27.15
C ASP A 678 20.68 -24.61 28.38
N LYS A 679 21.95 -24.22 28.19
CA LYS A 679 22.80 -23.70 29.27
C LYS A 679 22.30 -22.37 29.84
N ILE A 680 21.72 -21.49 29.01
CA ILE A 680 21.11 -20.23 29.48
C ILE A 680 19.89 -20.54 30.34
N ASP A 681 19.05 -21.50 29.92
CA ASP A 681 17.88 -21.91 30.68
C ASP A 681 18.26 -22.50 32.06
N GLU A 682 19.30 -23.31 32.12
CA GLU A 682 19.83 -23.86 33.36
C GLU A 682 20.41 -22.78 34.30
N SER A 683 21.12 -21.78 33.75
CA SER A 683 21.71 -20.70 34.54
C SER A 683 20.66 -19.77 35.15
N ASP A 684 19.55 -19.53 34.44
CA ASP A 684 18.46 -18.70 34.94
C ASP A 684 17.60 -19.43 36.01
N LEU A 685 17.47 -20.76 35.89
CA LEU A 685 16.83 -21.58 36.91
C LEU A 685 17.64 -21.65 38.22
N VAL A 686 18.97 -21.51 38.15
CA VAL A 686 19.86 -21.46 39.32
C VAL A 686 19.87 -20.09 39.99
N ASN A 687 19.55 -19.01 39.25
CA ASN A 687 19.52 -17.63 39.72
C ASN A 687 18.10 -17.13 40.08
N ALA A 688 17.03 -17.91 39.89
CA ALA A 688 15.65 -17.65 40.31
C ALA A 688 15.32 -18.44 41.58
#